data_ece74576c6c1d6c96b68485317ec8ade
#
_entry.id   ece74576c6c1d6c96b68485317ec8ade
#
_cell.length_a   1.000
_cell.length_b   1.000
_cell.length_c   1.000
_cell.angle_alpha   90.00
_cell.angle_beta   90.00
_cell.angle_gamma   90.00
#
_symmetry.space_group_name_H-M   'P 1'
#
loop_
_entity.id
_entity.type
_entity.pdbx_description
1 polymer ?
#
loop_
_entity_poly.entity_id
_entity_poly.type
_entity_poly.pdbx_seq_one_letter_code
_entity_poly.pdbx_strand_id
1 'polypeptide(L)'
;MFAGLLVQANPMHIIHLKNGLTVGVEACQDGIFRIKVTPRSQFGESLMERYGILKTDWKEVKQKMTEDNTLWSLSTGKYEITIDEMTGKMSVKNAAGNEIISDLTFLTSENPLCGTLAKIINEKYAGLHVQSNGGIIGDDDGTFSEKDKAESGDPAKSSIISIRLEKGERFYGGGSTSREHIQHRGEMLRMWVTYQHTEIPMPFVMSSEGWGIFNNTTRKNFFDIGSHDPDVFNIYNTCDEADFYMMFGNSMPDVLNEYTRITGRTYVLPKWAYGLCFGPNMMENQFNILNDAVLFRQTKVPCDVLWLEPQWMEKRYDFSTKKKWNYKSFSPEPYWMADKYPKKLYDNLFIGRLRNMGFHLGLWLCEEYDPSITEEDAIAARKGLPQSGREHWMDHLTDFLDMGVEGFKLDPARTIDEHTFFKYYNGCTDKEMHNLNQVLLPKQMEEMERKHTGKRTWHHYTAGWSGTQHWGASTSGDNGGGMTALFDQLNLGMSGYMNTSCDVMSVEKDQRMQSLHFGTFLPWLQINSWFSMMQPFYFNEKEQNIYRDYMKLRYSLIPYIYSAALEGAMTGMPIVRAMPLMFPDDRNVDDMVHQYMFGQNFCVGIFSNEIYLPEGVWTDAWTGERITSRGEKISREYPDNRAGLLYIREGAIIPCQPDVQYIGTTPADTIILKIYPHGDSGYTMYEDDGESYAYETGAIAATRFECRQNGKIVEFTINPVQGTYKGMPSKRTYELEVCSGKRPSRIFLGNKRIKDWTFGKDNKTRLILGNIDKNDLTRVTIKY
;
A
#
# COMPACT_ATOMS: atom_id res chain seq x y z
N MET A 1 -12.09 2.89 35.68
CA MET A 1 -13.20 1.95 35.41
C MET A 1 -13.74 2.27 34.04
N PHE A 2 -13.19 1.68 32.98
CA PHE A 2 -13.80 1.69 31.67
C PHE A 2 -14.69 0.45 31.61
N ALA A 3 -15.99 0.65 31.70
CA ALA A 3 -16.96 -0.36 31.34
C ALA A 3 -16.85 -0.54 29.81
N GLY A 4 -16.18 -1.61 29.39
CA GLY A 4 -16.24 -2.04 27.99
C GLY A 4 -17.69 -2.26 27.65
N LEU A 5 -18.25 -1.42 26.78
CA LEU A 5 -19.44 -1.78 26.03
C LEU A 5 -19.07 -3.05 25.25
N LEU A 6 -19.64 -4.16 25.65
CA LEU A 6 -19.72 -5.34 24.80
C LEU A 6 -20.47 -4.89 23.53
N VAL A 7 -19.70 -4.59 22.46
CA VAL A 7 -20.28 -4.45 21.13
C VAL A 7 -20.87 -5.81 20.82
N GLN A 8 -22.19 -5.89 20.70
CA GLN A 8 -22.88 -7.12 20.36
C GLN A 8 -22.50 -7.42 18.92
N ALA A 9 -21.71 -8.48 18.70
CA ALA A 9 -21.35 -8.91 17.36
C ALA A 9 -22.63 -9.20 16.56
N ASN A 10 -22.63 -8.92 15.26
CA ASN A 10 -23.71 -9.34 14.39
C ASN A 10 -23.83 -10.87 14.46
N PRO A 11 -25.05 -11.42 14.49
CA PRO A 11 -25.20 -12.86 14.64
C PRO A 11 -24.72 -13.59 13.38
N MET A 12 -23.90 -14.61 13.58
CA MET A 12 -23.65 -15.60 12.54
C MET A 12 -24.82 -16.59 12.51
N HIS A 13 -25.56 -16.60 11.41
CA HIS A 13 -26.66 -17.52 11.18
C HIS A 13 -26.12 -18.86 10.70
N ILE A 14 -26.44 -19.94 11.40
CA ILE A 14 -25.96 -21.31 11.11
C ILE A 14 -27.04 -22.07 10.36
N ILE A 15 -26.70 -22.65 9.22
CA ILE A 15 -27.58 -23.44 8.37
C ILE A 15 -26.92 -24.81 8.17
N HIS A 16 -27.63 -25.87 8.48
CA HIS A 16 -27.23 -27.25 8.22
C HIS A 16 -27.82 -27.74 6.91
N LEU A 17 -27.00 -27.89 5.90
CA LEU A 17 -27.45 -28.30 4.56
C LEU A 17 -27.74 -29.80 4.51
N LYS A 18 -28.66 -30.19 3.59
CA LYS A 18 -29.05 -31.62 3.38
C LYS A 18 -27.89 -32.47 2.81
N ASN A 19 -26.89 -31.82 2.19
CA ASN A 19 -25.67 -32.51 1.73
C ASN A 19 -24.60 -32.73 2.83
N GLY A 20 -24.94 -32.42 4.10
CA GLY A 20 -24.07 -32.65 5.25
C GLY A 20 -23.13 -31.51 5.59
N LEU A 21 -23.10 -30.41 4.83
CA LEU A 21 -22.30 -29.24 5.13
C LEU A 21 -23.00 -28.34 6.16
N THR A 22 -22.18 -27.62 6.93
CA THR A 22 -22.64 -26.54 7.81
C THR A 22 -22.16 -25.20 7.20
N VAL A 23 -23.08 -24.28 6.98
CA VAL A 23 -22.83 -22.93 6.47
C VAL A 23 -23.15 -21.93 7.57
N GLY A 24 -22.25 -20.99 7.80
CA GLY A 24 -22.44 -19.81 8.64
C GLY A 24 -22.45 -18.56 7.76
N VAL A 25 -23.43 -17.68 7.94
CA VAL A 25 -23.50 -16.40 7.25
C VAL A 25 -23.66 -15.27 8.25
N GLU A 26 -22.83 -14.26 8.14
CA GLU A 26 -22.84 -13.05 8.98
C GLU A 26 -22.86 -11.81 8.08
N ALA A 27 -23.76 -10.87 8.34
CA ALA A 27 -23.70 -9.54 7.75
C ALA A 27 -22.84 -8.64 8.63
N CYS A 28 -21.58 -8.44 8.25
CA CYS A 28 -20.63 -7.57 8.98
C CYS A 28 -20.96 -6.09 8.80
N GLN A 29 -21.40 -5.72 7.60
CA GLN A 29 -21.95 -4.40 7.23
C GLN A 29 -22.99 -4.57 6.11
N ASP A 30 -23.63 -3.45 5.72
CA ASP A 30 -24.65 -3.46 4.65
C ASP A 30 -24.15 -4.14 3.36
N GLY A 31 -22.87 -3.94 3.01
CA GLY A 31 -22.23 -4.50 1.80
C GLY A 31 -21.15 -5.53 2.08
N ILE A 32 -21.02 -6.05 3.31
CA ILE A 32 -20.01 -7.06 3.68
C ILE A 32 -20.69 -8.26 4.32
N PHE A 33 -20.55 -9.42 3.68
CA PHE A 33 -20.99 -10.69 4.22
C PHE A 33 -19.80 -11.61 4.44
N ARG A 34 -19.74 -12.25 5.62
CA ARG A 34 -18.80 -13.33 5.88
C ARG A 34 -19.53 -14.66 5.75
N ILE A 35 -18.91 -15.60 5.07
CA ILE A 35 -19.43 -16.93 4.83
C ILE A 35 -18.40 -17.94 5.29
N LYS A 36 -18.83 -18.87 6.15
CA LYS A 36 -18.04 -20.03 6.58
C LYS A 36 -18.70 -21.30 6.11
N VAL A 37 -17.93 -22.25 5.60
CA VAL A 37 -18.45 -23.56 5.17
C VAL A 37 -17.51 -24.64 5.69
N THR A 38 -18.10 -25.68 6.30
CA THR A 38 -17.33 -26.82 6.83
C THR A 38 -18.13 -28.11 6.71
N PRO A 39 -17.47 -29.26 6.48
CA PRO A 39 -18.12 -30.58 6.59
C PRO A 39 -18.34 -31.03 8.05
N ARG A 40 -17.94 -30.22 9.02
CA ARG A 40 -18.09 -30.45 10.45
C ARG A 40 -19.26 -29.67 11.04
N SER A 41 -19.62 -29.97 12.28
CA SER A 41 -20.65 -29.24 13.03
C SER A 41 -20.15 -27.90 13.60
N GLN A 42 -18.83 -27.67 13.59
CA GLN A 42 -18.19 -26.46 14.12
C GLN A 42 -17.13 -25.95 13.13
N PHE A 43 -17.05 -24.63 12.97
CA PHE A 43 -16.04 -23.99 12.14
C PHE A 43 -14.67 -23.96 12.83
N GLY A 44 -13.62 -24.05 12.04
CA GLY A 44 -12.26 -23.80 12.51
C GLY A 44 -12.03 -22.36 13.00
N GLU A 45 -11.06 -22.19 13.88
CA GLU A 45 -10.63 -20.87 14.34
C GLU A 45 -9.85 -20.15 13.21
N SER A 46 -10.14 -18.88 12.98
CA SER A 46 -9.33 -18.05 12.10
C SER A 46 -8.14 -17.48 12.86
N LEU A 47 -6.92 -17.83 12.45
CA LEU A 47 -5.70 -17.25 13.03
C LEU A 47 -5.58 -15.75 12.76
N MET A 48 -6.10 -15.28 11.62
CA MET A 48 -6.17 -13.85 11.30
C MET A 48 -7.02 -13.06 12.32
N GLU A 49 -8.12 -13.64 12.78
CA GLU A 49 -8.93 -13.03 13.85
C GLU A 49 -8.29 -13.21 15.22
N ARG A 50 -7.79 -14.41 15.52
CA ARG A 50 -7.14 -14.70 16.79
C ARG A 50 -6.06 -13.70 17.14
N TYR A 51 -5.27 -13.30 16.16
CA TYR A 51 -4.16 -12.38 16.33
C TYR A 51 -4.50 -10.91 15.95
N GLY A 52 -5.79 -10.61 15.79
CA GLY A 52 -6.26 -9.23 15.62
C GLY A 52 -5.87 -8.58 14.28
N ILE A 53 -5.67 -9.39 13.24
CA ILE A 53 -5.39 -8.87 11.89
C ILE A 53 -6.69 -8.41 11.23
N LEU A 54 -7.79 -9.15 11.43
CA LEU A 54 -9.09 -8.80 10.86
C LEU A 54 -9.95 -8.06 11.86
N LYS A 55 -10.75 -7.14 11.34
CA LYS A 55 -11.77 -6.44 12.11
C LYS A 55 -12.88 -7.39 12.55
N THR A 56 -13.16 -7.43 13.84
CA THR A 56 -14.24 -8.22 14.44
C THR A 56 -15.29 -7.38 15.17
N ASP A 57 -14.96 -6.14 15.52
CA ASP A 57 -15.80 -5.19 16.25
C ASP A 57 -16.73 -4.42 15.31
N TRP A 58 -17.60 -5.13 14.57
CA TRP A 58 -18.57 -4.54 13.67
C TRP A 58 -19.71 -3.85 14.43
N LYS A 59 -20.16 -2.71 13.92
CA LYS A 59 -21.38 -2.08 14.40
C LYS A 59 -22.57 -2.94 14.01
N GLU A 60 -23.60 -2.95 14.86
CA GLU A 60 -24.84 -3.66 14.59
C GLU A 60 -25.42 -3.23 13.24
N VAL A 61 -25.73 -4.23 12.39
CA VAL A 61 -26.35 -4.07 11.08
C VAL A 61 -27.84 -4.42 11.18
N LYS A 62 -28.68 -3.55 10.66
CA LYS A 62 -30.10 -3.88 10.49
C LYS A 62 -30.24 -4.98 9.45
N GLN A 63 -30.58 -6.20 9.88
CA GLN A 63 -30.65 -7.36 9.02
C GLN A 63 -31.93 -8.17 9.28
N LYS A 64 -32.31 -8.93 8.28
CA LYS A 64 -33.47 -9.83 8.36
C LYS A 64 -33.10 -11.18 7.77
N MET A 65 -33.24 -12.22 8.59
CA MET A 65 -33.13 -13.62 8.16
C MET A 65 -34.50 -14.17 7.92
N THR A 66 -34.72 -14.84 6.80
CA THR A 66 -36.00 -15.53 6.47
C THR A 66 -35.72 -16.90 5.90
N GLU A 67 -36.68 -17.82 6.07
CA GLU A 67 -36.66 -19.14 5.50
C GLU A 67 -38.00 -19.32 4.74
N ASP A 68 -37.90 -19.71 3.49
CA ASP A 68 -39.07 -20.07 2.66
C ASP A 68 -38.78 -21.40 1.96
N ASN A 69 -39.46 -22.47 2.44
CA ASN A 69 -39.22 -23.86 2.07
C ASN A 69 -37.74 -24.29 2.32
N THR A 70 -36.93 -24.38 1.28
CA THR A 70 -35.52 -24.76 1.34
C THR A 70 -34.56 -23.56 1.10
N LEU A 71 -35.12 -22.37 0.95
CA LEU A 71 -34.36 -21.17 0.64
C LEU A 71 -34.22 -20.28 1.87
N TRP A 72 -33.00 -20.13 2.35
CA TRP A 72 -32.63 -19.18 3.39
C TRP A 72 -32.21 -17.86 2.75
N SER A 73 -32.63 -16.73 3.33
CA SER A 73 -32.27 -15.40 2.85
C SER A 73 -31.85 -14.51 4.00
N LEU A 74 -30.66 -13.89 3.88
CA LEU A 74 -30.16 -12.85 4.78
C LEU A 74 -30.08 -11.52 4.04
N SER A 75 -30.89 -10.55 4.45
CA SER A 75 -30.96 -9.23 3.82
C SER A 75 -30.53 -8.13 4.78
N THR A 76 -29.67 -7.19 4.29
CA THR A 76 -29.30 -5.94 4.98
C THR A 76 -30.15 -4.74 4.49
N GLY A 77 -31.06 -4.96 3.52
CA GLY A 77 -31.81 -3.92 2.84
C GLY A 77 -31.07 -3.30 1.65
N LYS A 78 -29.74 -3.40 1.56
CA LYS A 78 -28.97 -3.05 0.36
C LYS A 78 -28.63 -4.25 -0.49
N TYR A 79 -28.33 -5.36 0.16
CA TYR A 79 -28.00 -6.64 -0.48
C TYR A 79 -28.71 -7.78 0.24
N GLU A 80 -28.96 -8.83 -0.51
CA GLU A 80 -29.57 -10.06 -0.01
C GLU A 80 -28.78 -11.25 -0.52
N ILE A 81 -28.29 -12.08 0.39
CA ILE A 81 -27.71 -13.39 0.08
C ILE A 81 -28.74 -14.47 0.32
N THR A 82 -28.90 -15.37 -0.64
CA THR A 82 -29.79 -16.53 -0.53
C THR A 82 -29.00 -17.83 -0.54
N ILE A 83 -29.45 -18.84 0.18
CA ILE A 83 -28.80 -20.14 0.31
C ILE A 83 -29.87 -21.22 0.18
N ASP A 84 -29.70 -22.10 -0.80
CA ASP A 84 -30.57 -23.27 -0.98
C ASP A 84 -30.07 -24.42 -0.08
N GLU A 85 -30.87 -24.83 0.88
CA GLU A 85 -30.55 -25.87 1.87
C GLU A 85 -30.27 -27.24 1.23
N MET A 86 -30.90 -27.53 0.09
CA MET A 86 -30.77 -28.83 -0.59
C MET A 86 -29.45 -28.97 -1.33
N THR A 87 -29.01 -27.90 -2.00
CA THR A 87 -27.85 -27.90 -2.92
C THR A 87 -26.63 -27.18 -2.36
N GLY A 88 -26.83 -26.28 -1.40
CA GLY A 88 -25.78 -25.36 -0.92
C GLY A 88 -25.47 -24.23 -1.88
N LYS A 89 -26.24 -24.06 -2.95
CA LYS A 89 -26.08 -22.98 -3.90
C LYS A 89 -26.46 -21.64 -3.26
N MET A 90 -25.61 -20.64 -3.47
CA MET A 90 -25.83 -19.28 -2.99
C MET A 90 -25.96 -18.31 -4.15
N SER A 91 -26.76 -17.27 -3.97
CA SER A 91 -26.82 -16.13 -4.89
C SER A 91 -26.90 -14.81 -4.13
N VAL A 92 -26.55 -13.71 -4.78
CA VAL A 92 -26.59 -12.37 -4.19
C VAL A 92 -27.31 -11.41 -5.11
N LYS A 93 -28.23 -10.62 -4.53
CA LYS A 93 -28.99 -9.56 -5.22
C LYS A 93 -28.82 -8.23 -4.52
N ASN A 94 -28.88 -7.14 -5.28
CA ASN A 94 -28.96 -5.80 -4.71
C ASN A 94 -30.43 -5.42 -4.37
N ALA A 95 -30.61 -4.26 -3.73
CA ALA A 95 -31.92 -3.75 -3.35
C ALA A 95 -32.90 -3.53 -4.52
N ALA A 96 -32.41 -3.38 -5.75
CA ALA A 96 -33.23 -3.29 -6.96
C ALA A 96 -33.69 -4.66 -7.49
N GLY A 97 -33.22 -5.75 -6.87
CA GLY A 97 -33.47 -7.13 -7.29
C GLY A 97 -32.57 -7.63 -8.40
N ASN A 98 -31.59 -6.86 -8.82
CA ASN A 98 -30.61 -7.31 -9.80
C ASN A 98 -29.68 -8.34 -9.19
N GLU A 99 -29.51 -9.46 -9.86
CA GLU A 99 -28.59 -10.51 -9.46
C GLU A 99 -27.15 -10.08 -9.75
N ILE A 100 -26.30 -10.09 -8.72
CA ILE A 100 -24.87 -9.76 -8.83
C ILE A 100 -24.06 -11.05 -8.94
N ILE A 101 -24.44 -12.07 -8.17
CA ILE A 101 -23.86 -13.40 -8.22
C ILE A 101 -24.99 -14.39 -8.35
N SER A 102 -25.00 -15.14 -9.44
CA SER A 102 -26.07 -16.09 -9.76
C SER A 102 -25.83 -17.49 -9.20
N ASP A 103 -24.55 -17.87 -9.04
CA ASP A 103 -24.15 -19.20 -8.60
C ASP A 103 -22.80 -19.14 -7.87
N LEU A 104 -22.87 -19.34 -6.55
CA LEU A 104 -21.71 -19.57 -5.70
C LEU A 104 -21.94 -20.89 -4.96
N THR A 105 -21.00 -21.82 -5.10
CA THR A 105 -21.11 -23.16 -4.54
C THR A 105 -19.82 -23.57 -3.86
N PHE A 106 -19.91 -24.29 -2.74
CA PHE A 106 -18.79 -24.92 -2.09
C PHE A 106 -18.74 -26.40 -2.47
N LEU A 107 -17.56 -26.83 -2.95
CA LEU A 107 -17.31 -28.19 -3.38
C LEU A 107 -16.32 -28.85 -2.41
N THR A 108 -16.66 -30.04 -1.91
CA THR A 108 -15.77 -30.84 -1.05
C THR A 108 -14.76 -31.62 -1.89
N SER A 109 -13.77 -32.23 -1.23
CA SER A 109 -12.76 -33.10 -1.86
C SER A 109 -13.34 -34.30 -2.61
N GLU A 110 -14.60 -34.67 -2.37
CA GLU A 110 -15.29 -35.72 -3.12
C GLU A 110 -15.66 -35.29 -4.55
N ASN A 111 -15.68 -33.98 -4.82
CA ASN A 111 -15.95 -33.50 -6.17
C ASN A 111 -14.73 -33.73 -7.07
N PRO A 112 -14.88 -34.36 -8.26
CA PRO A 112 -13.79 -34.64 -9.19
C PRO A 112 -12.97 -33.41 -9.61
N LEU A 113 -13.54 -32.20 -9.56
CA LEU A 113 -12.85 -30.95 -9.87
C LEU A 113 -11.67 -30.70 -8.95
N CYS A 114 -11.75 -31.10 -7.66
CA CYS A 114 -10.63 -30.98 -6.73
C CYS A 114 -9.39 -31.74 -7.24
N GLY A 115 -9.56 -32.97 -7.69
CA GLY A 115 -8.46 -33.76 -8.29
C GLY A 115 -7.96 -33.17 -9.61
N THR A 116 -8.87 -32.63 -10.43
CA THR A 116 -8.52 -32.00 -11.70
C THR A 116 -7.68 -30.74 -11.48
N LEU A 117 -8.13 -29.83 -10.63
CA LEU A 117 -7.39 -28.60 -10.33
C LEU A 117 -6.07 -28.89 -9.61
N ALA A 118 -6.05 -29.87 -8.69
CA ALA A 118 -4.80 -30.29 -8.04
C ALA A 118 -3.73 -30.71 -9.06
N LYS A 119 -4.10 -31.47 -10.10
CA LYS A 119 -3.19 -31.85 -11.16
C LYS A 119 -2.69 -30.63 -11.94
N ILE A 120 -3.56 -29.74 -12.35
CA ILE A 120 -3.21 -28.51 -13.11
C ILE A 120 -2.28 -27.63 -12.27
N ILE A 121 -2.57 -27.42 -10.97
CA ILE A 121 -1.77 -26.65 -10.04
C ILE A 121 -0.35 -27.25 -9.95
N ASN A 122 -0.25 -28.55 -9.75
CA ASN A 122 1.06 -29.21 -9.61
C ASN A 122 1.88 -29.18 -10.90
N GLU A 123 1.23 -29.23 -12.07
CA GLU A 123 1.91 -29.08 -13.35
C GLU A 123 2.37 -27.63 -13.59
N LYS A 124 1.51 -26.64 -13.30
CA LYS A 124 1.82 -25.21 -13.53
C LYS A 124 2.94 -24.70 -12.62
N TYR A 125 2.94 -25.09 -11.37
CA TYR A 125 3.86 -24.58 -10.36
C TYR A 125 4.97 -25.57 -9.98
N ALA A 126 5.20 -26.60 -10.79
CA ALA A 126 6.29 -27.55 -10.59
C ALA A 126 7.65 -26.85 -10.50
N GLY A 127 8.41 -27.13 -9.45
CA GLY A 127 9.77 -26.60 -9.25
C GLY A 127 9.86 -25.16 -8.71
N LEU A 128 8.74 -24.52 -8.36
CA LEU A 128 8.72 -23.21 -7.69
C LEU A 128 8.95 -23.29 -6.17
N HIS A 129 9.47 -24.41 -5.66
CA HIS A 129 9.99 -24.49 -4.30
C HIS A 129 11.25 -23.64 -4.23
N VAL A 130 11.11 -22.42 -3.75
CA VAL A 130 12.23 -21.50 -3.63
C VAL A 130 12.90 -21.72 -2.30
N GLN A 131 14.03 -22.43 -2.35
CA GLN A 131 15.05 -22.22 -1.33
C GLN A 131 15.58 -20.81 -1.51
N SER A 132 15.66 -20.02 -0.44
CA SER A 132 16.29 -18.71 -0.49
C SER A 132 17.70 -18.87 -1.08
N ASN A 133 18.07 -17.94 -1.97
CA ASN A 133 19.35 -17.96 -2.69
C ASN A 133 20.58 -17.72 -1.79
N GLY A 134 20.42 -17.82 -0.51
CA GLY A 134 21.48 -17.49 0.38
C GLY A 134 22.04 -18.65 1.12
N GLY A 135 22.50 -19.72 0.62
CA GLY A 135 23.37 -20.73 1.26
C GLY A 135 23.84 -20.52 2.73
N ILE A 136 23.15 -19.70 3.46
CA ILE A 136 23.38 -19.22 4.82
C ILE A 136 22.42 -19.90 5.80
N ILE A 137 21.36 -20.50 5.28
CA ILE A 137 20.37 -21.17 6.11
C ILE A 137 20.88 -22.54 6.38
N GLY A 138 21.23 -22.76 7.65
CA GLY A 138 21.77 -24.01 8.13
C GLY A 138 20.84 -25.15 7.80
N ASP A 139 21.47 -26.19 7.28
CA ASP A 139 21.24 -27.64 7.49
C ASP A 139 19.80 -28.07 7.82
N ASP A 140 18.80 -27.59 7.08
CA ASP A 140 17.57 -28.36 7.02
C ASP A 140 17.71 -29.35 5.86
N ASP A 141 18.46 -30.45 6.14
CA ASP A 141 18.56 -31.63 5.30
C ASP A 141 17.22 -32.38 5.17
N GLY A 142 16.13 -31.69 5.53
CA GLY A 142 14.78 -32.22 5.45
C GLY A 142 14.45 -32.61 4.03
N THR A 143 14.62 -33.87 3.71
CA THR A 143 14.10 -34.45 2.47
C THR A 143 12.58 -34.34 2.49
N PHE A 144 12.06 -33.35 1.77
CA PHE A 144 10.63 -33.26 1.51
C PHE A 144 10.11 -34.57 0.94
N SER A 145 9.06 -35.11 1.51
CA SER A 145 8.38 -36.25 0.90
C SER A 145 7.74 -35.77 -0.43
N GLU A 146 7.53 -36.69 -1.37
CA GLU A 146 6.83 -36.35 -2.63
C GLU A 146 5.42 -35.72 -2.39
N LYS A 147 4.79 -36.08 -1.25
CA LYS A 147 3.51 -35.47 -0.82
C LYS A 147 3.67 -34.04 -0.30
N ASP A 148 4.79 -33.71 0.34
CA ASP A 148 5.07 -32.37 0.84
C ASP A 148 5.50 -31.43 -0.29
N LYS A 149 5.98 -31.99 -1.42
CA LYS A 149 6.34 -31.25 -2.64
C LYS A 149 5.13 -30.88 -3.52
N ALA A 150 3.96 -31.46 -3.26
CA ALA A 150 2.78 -31.16 -4.05
C ALA A 150 2.25 -29.76 -3.72
N GLU A 151 2.29 -28.84 -4.67
CA GLU A 151 1.77 -27.47 -4.54
C GLU A 151 0.29 -27.43 -4.12
N SER A 152 -0.52 -28.35 -4.65
CA SER A 152 -1.95 -28.48 -4.31
C SER A 152 -2.23 -29.03 -2.90
N GLY A 153 -1.20 -29.47 -2.17
CA GLY A 153 -1.37 -30.24 -0.94
C GLY A 153 -2.03 -31.60 -1.18
N ASP A 154 -2.75 -32.10 -0.16
CA ASP A 154 -3.51 -33.37 -0.23
C ASP A 154 -4.90 -33.12 -0.82
N PRO A 155 -5.21 -33.56 -2.06
CA PRO A 155 -6.53 -33.33 -2.67
C PRO A 155 -7.70 -33.90 -1.86
N ALA A 156 -7.47 -34.94 -1.05
CA ALA A 156 -8.48 -35.53 -0.17
C ALA A 156 -8.88 -34.62 1.01
N LYS A 157 -8.12 -33.55 1.23
CA LYS A 157 -8.38 -32.51 2.24
C LYS A 157 -8.55 -31.12 1.64
N SER A 158 -8.80 -31.03 0.34
CA SER A 158 -9.04 -29.78 -0.36
C SER A 158 -10.51 -29.44 -0.44
N SER A 159 -10.80 -28.18 -0.77
CA SER A 159 -12.13 -27.70 -1.08
C SER A 159 -12.07 -26.61 -2.16
N ILE A 160 -13.19 -26.34 -2.80
CA ILE A 160 -13.29 -25.29 -3.81
C ILE A 160 -14.48 -24.38 -3.51
N ILE A 161 -14.26 -23.07 -3.55
CA ILE A 161 -15.32 -22.08 -3.72
C ILE A 161 -15.45 -21.85 -5.21
N SER A 162 -16.59 -22.11 -5.80
CA SER A 162 -16.83 -22.00 -7.23
C SER A 162 -17.90 -20.94 -7.50
N ILE A 163 -17.60 -19.97 -8.36
CA ILE A 163 -18.45 -18.82 -8.68
C ILE A 163 -18.62 -18.75 -10.18
N ARG A 164 -19.86 -18.66 -10.66
CA ARG A 164 -20.15 -18.43 -12.07
C ARG A 164 -19.82 -16.99 -12.46
N LEU A 165 -19.10 -16.81 -13.56
CA LEU A 165 -18.68 -15.52 -14.09
C LEU A 165 -19.65 -14.97 -15.13
N GLU A 166 -19.89 -13.68 -15.10
CA GLU A 166 -20.63 -12.98 -16.15
C GLU A 166 -19.73 -12.69 -17.37
N LYS A 167 -20.36 -12.61 -18.53
CA LYS A 167 -19.63 -12.37 -19.79
C LYS A 167 -19.02 -10.96 -19.79
N GLY A 168 -17.70 -10.89 -20.04
CA GLY A 168 -16.98 -9.63 -20.15
C GLY A 168 -16.59 -9.00 -18.82
N GLU A 169 -16.87 -9.65 -17.72
CA GLU A 169 -16.41 -9.30 -16.36
C GLU A 169 -14.89 -9.40 -16.26
N ARG A 170 -14.27 -8.47 -15.56
CA ARG A 170 -12.81 -8.35 -15.37
C ARG A 170 -12.47 -8.46 -13.91
N PHE A 171 -11.28 -8.99 -13.60
CA PHE A 171 -10.84 -9.22 -12.23
C PHE A 171 -9.48 -8.58 -11.98
N TYR A 172 -9.35 -7.94 -10.82
CA TYR A 172 -8.18 -7.19 -10.40
C TYR A 172 -7.84 -7.51 -8.94
N GLY A 173 -6.56 -7.38 -8.57
CA GLY A 173 -6.11 -7.63 -7.19
C GLY A 173 -5.07 -8.74 -7.13
N GLY A 174 -5.15 -9.62 -6.14
CA GLY A 174 -4.23 -10.75 -5.95
C GLY A 174 -2.87 -10.39 -5.38
N GLY A 175 -2.55 -9.12 -5.17
CA GLY A 175 -1.22 -8.69 -4.74
C GLY A 175 -0.14 -8.97 -5.79
N SER A 176 1.10 -9.20 -5.38
CA SER A 176 2.24 -9.45 -6.29
C SER A 176 2.27 -10.87 -6.86
N THR A 177 1.17 -11.33 -7.47
CA THR A 177 1.02 -12.70 -7.98
C THR A 177 1.21 -12.85 -9.50
N SER A 178 1.05 -11.78 -10.26
CA SER A 178 1.26 -11.77 -11.71
C SER A 178 2.32 -10.73 -12.11
N ARG A 179 3.16 -11.07 -13.10
CA ARG A 179 4.18 -10.21 -13.69
C ARG A 179 3.96 -9.97 -15.18
N GLU A 180 2.79 -10.35 -15.67
CA GLU A 180 2.42 -10.24 -17.07
C GLU A 180 1.14 -9.44 -17.25
N HIS A 181 0.23 -9.50 -16.27
CA HIS A 181 -1.10 -8.92 -16.33
C HIS A 181 -1.48 -8.18 -15.04
N ILE A 182 -2.38 -7.21 -15.15
CA ILE A 182 -3.12 -6.61 -14.03
C ILE A 182 -4.59 -7.01 -14.06
N GLN A 183 -5.10 -7.45 -15.21
CA GLN A 183 -6.41 -8.05 -15.39
C GLN A 183 -6.27 -9.57 -15.39
N HIS A 184 -6.91 -10.26 -14.45
CA HIS A 184 -6.63 -11.68 -14.13
C HIS A 184 -7.65 -12.68 -14.65
N ARG A 185 -8.69 -12.28 -15.41
CA ARG A 185 -9.57 -13.27 -16.05
C ARG A 185 -8.76 -14.06 -17.07
N GLY A 186 -8.83 -15.39 -16.98
CA GLY A 186 -8.02 -16.32 -17.75
C GLY A 186 -6.75 -16.79 -17.05
N GLU A 187 -6.44 -16.25 -15.85
CA GLU A 187 -5.26 -16.62 -15.09
C GLU A 187 -5.56 -17.54 -13.91
N MET A 188 -4.54 -18.26 -13.47
CA MET A 188 -4.50 -18.95 -12.19
C MET A 188 -3.43 -18.30 -11.33
N LEU A 189 -3.81 -17.75 -10.17
CA LEU A 189 -2.92 -17.07 -9.24
C LEU A 189 -2.59 -17.97 -8.05
N ARG A 190 -1.33 -17.96 -7.62
CA ARG A 190 -0.83 -18.71 -6.48
C ARG A 190 -0.76 -17.80 -5.25
N MET A 191 -1.53 -18.08 -4.22
CA MET A 191 -1.54 -17.35 -2.95
C MET A 191 -0.63 -18.05 -1.95
N TRP A 192 0.67 -17.76 -2.06
CA TRP A 192 1.72 -18.27 -1.18
C TRP A 192 2.95 -17.37 -1.28
N VAL A 193 3.44 -16.91 -0.14
CA VAL A 193 4.61 -16.02 -0.11
C VAL A 193 5.85 -16.79 -0.56
N THR A 194 6.59 -16.22 -1.50
CA THR A 194 7.86 -16.77 -1.99
C THR A 194 8.82 -15.67 -2.41
N TYR A 195 10.09 -15.84 -2.09
CA TYR A 195 11.13 -14.87 -2.42
C TYR A 195 11.25 -14.65 -3.93
N GLN A 196 11.32 -13.39 -4.34
CA GLN A 196 11.45 -12.93 -5.73
C GLN A 196 10.36 -13.37 -6.72
N HIS A 197 9.29 -14.02 -6.26
CA HIS A 197 8.18 -14.45 -7.13
C HIS A 197 6.85 -13.87 -6.69
N THR A 198 6.36 -14.26 -5.52
CA THR A 198 5.10 -13.80 -4.94
C THR A 198 5.36 -13.31 -3.51
N GLU A 199 6.00 -12.14 -3.39
CA GLU A 199 6.42 -11.63 -2.08
C GLU A 199 5.25 -11.14 -1.24
N ILE A 200 4.23 -10.56 -1.87
CA ILE A 200 3.03 -10.01 -1.20
C ILE A 200 1.78 -10.49 -1.93
N PRO A 201 1.50 -11.81 -1.93
CA PRO A 201 0.23 -12.31 -2.46
C PRO A 201 -0.89 -11.93 -1.50
N MET A 202 -2.02 -11.51 -2.06
CA MET A 202 -3.21 -11.16 -1.27
C MET A 202 -4.40 -11.97 -1.78
N PRO A 203 -4.99 -12.88 -0.98
CA PRO A 203 -6.11 -13.72 -1.41
C PRO A 203 -7.41 -12.92 -1.52
N PHE A 204 -7.34 -11.83 -2.27
CA PHE A 204 -8.41 -10.89 -2.55
C PHE A 204 -8.40 -10.52 -4.03
N VAL A 205 -9.56 -10.61 -4.67
CA VAL A 205 -9.81 -10.03 -5.99
C VAL A 205 -11.14 -9.29 -6.00
N MET A 206 -11.22 -8.28 -6.87
CA MET A 206 -12.44 -7.54 -7.13
C MET A 206 -12.83 -7.59 -8.61
N SER A 207 -14.12 -7.63 -8.84
CA SER A 207 -14.74 -7.60 -10.14
C SER A 207 -15.02 -6.17 -10.61
N SER A 208 -14.97 -5.95 -11.92
CA SER A 208 -15.45 -4.72 -12.57
C SER A 208 -16.93 -4.44 -12.32
N GLU A 209 -17.70 -5.46 -11.91
CA GLU A 209 -19.15 -5.37 -11.65
C GLU A 209 -19.47 -4.93 -10.19
N GLY A 210 -18.46 -4.48 -9.43
CA GLY A 210 -18.67 -3.89 -8.11
C GLY A 210 -18.83 -4.93 -6.98
N TRP A 211 -18.22 -6.10 -7.11
CA TRP A 211 -18.11 -7.05 -6.01
C TRP A 211 -16.66 -7.54 -5.85
N GLY A 212 -16.34 -8.10 -4.69
CA GLY A 212 -15.05 -8.69 -4.42
C GLY A 212 -15.16 -9.87 -3.45
N ILE A 213 -14.13 -10.71 -3.47
CA ILE A 213 -13.98 -11.83 -2.55
C ILE A 213 -12.61 -11.80 -1.89
N PHE A 214 -12.59 -11.95 -0.57
CA PHE A 214 -11.40 -12.16 0.24
C PHE A 214 -11.48 -13.52 0.90
N ASN A 215 -10.56 -14.42 0.56
CA ASN A 215 -10.45 -15.76 1.14
C ASN A 215 -9.65 -15.67 2.44
N ASN A 216 -10.34 -15.76 3.59
CA ASN A 216 -9.75 -15.65 4.93
C ASN A 216 -9.05 -16.94 5.33
N THR A 217 -7.89 -17.16 4.76
CA THR A 217 -7.02 -18.29 5.09
C THR A 217 -5.57 -17.83 5.20
N THR A 218 -4.80 -18.50 6.03
CA THR A 218 -3.34 -18.33 6.08
C THR A 218 -2.62 -19.45 5.32
N ARG A 219 -3.38 -20.42 4.80
CA ARG A 219 -2.86 -21.57 4.05
C ARG A 219 -2.65 -21.24 2.58
N LYS A 220 -1.83 -22.05 1.93
CA LYS A 220 -1.66 -22.00 0.46
C LYS A 220 -3.00 -22.22 -0.21
N ASN A 221 -3.33 -21.35 -1.18
CA ASN A 221 -4.56 -21.46 -1.97
C ASN A 221 -4.33 -20.89 -3.37
N PHE A 222 -5.25 -21.18 -4.30
CA PHE A 222 -5.10 -20.84 -5.70
C PHE A 222 -6.41 -20.26 -6.24
N PHE A 223 -6.32 -19.18 -6.99
CA PHE A 223 -7.43 -18.50 -7.64
C PHE A 223 -7.39 -18.82 -9.14
N ASP A 224 -8.24 -19.71 -9.58
CA ASP A 224 -8.44 -20.05 -11.00
C ASP A 224 -9.56 -19.17 -11.54
N ILE A 225 -9.22 -18.02 -12.11
CA ILE A 225 -10.15 -17.00 -12.57
C ILE A 225 -10.49 -17.23 -14.06
N GLY A 226 -11.17 -18.34 -14.33
CA GLY A 226 -11.54 -18.68 -15.71
C GLY A 226 -10.38 -19.25 -16.56
N SER A 227 -9.30 -19.73 -15.94
CA SER A 227 -8.17 -20.35 -16.63
C SER A 227 -8.50 -21.77 -17.07
N HIS A 228 -9.14 -22.55 -16.21
CA HIS A 228 -9.60 -23.90 -16.52
C HIS A 228 -10.95 -23.91 -17.25
N ASP A 229 -11.92 -23.15 -16.75
CA ASP A 229 -13.22 -22.96 -17.36
C ASP A 229 -13.52 -21.45 -17.47
N PRO A 230 -13.61 -20.87 -18.69
CA PRO A 230 -13.77 -19.42 -18.88
C PRO A 230 -14.98 -18.79 -18.19
N ASP A 231 -15.99 -19.60 -17.83
CA ASP A 231 -17.23 -19.14 -17.23
C ASP A 231 -17.27 -19.35 -15.71
N VAL A 232 -16.14 -19.80 -15.10
CA VAL A 232 -16.10 -20.14 -13.68
C VAL A 232 -14.84 -19.60 -13.01
N PHE A 233 -15.01 -18.99 -11.86
CA PHE A 233 -13.93 -18.65 -10.94
C PHE A 233 -13.89 -19.66 -9.79
N ASN A 234 -12.79 -20.39 -9.65
CA ASN A 234 -12.60 -21.36 -8.59
C ASN A 234 -11.51 -20.89 -7.61
N ILE A 235 -11.78 -20.93 -6.33
CA ILE A 235 -10.76 -20.79 -5.28
C ILE A 235 -10.50 -22.18 -4.71
N TYR A 236 -9.34 -22.74 -5.04
CA TYR A 236 -8.88 -24.02 -4.53
C TYR A 236 -8.17 -23.81 -3.19
N ASN A 237 -8.72 -24.37 -2.11
CA ASN A 237 -8.15 -24.38 -0.76
C ASN A 237 -7.44 -25.70 -0.48
N THR A 238 -6.28 -25.64 0.19
CA THR A 238 -5.55 -26.83 0.68
C THR A 238 -6.10 -27.36 2.02
N CYS A 239 -7.34 -27.04 2.35
CA CYS A 239 -8.09 -27.52 3.50
C CYS A 239 -9.55 -27.81 3.11
N ASP A 240 -10.26 -28.57 3.96
CA ASP A 240 -11.61 -29.05 3.71
C ASP A 240 -12.72 -28.07 4.15
N GLU A 241 -12.37 -26.88 4.53
CA GLU A 241 -13.30 -25.81 4.94
C GLU A 241 -12.96 -24.49 4.24
N ALA A 242 -13.89 -23.56 4.24
CA ALA A 242 -13.70 -22.20 3.76
C ALA A 242 -14.22 -21.16 4.75
N ASP A 243 -13.53 -20.04 4.81
CA ASP A 243 -13.95 -18.82 5.50
C ASP A 243 -13.61 -17.66 4.56
N PHE A 244 -14.61 -16.93 4.10
CA PHE A 244 -14.39 -15.86 3.13
C PHE A 244 -15.39 -14.73 3.31
N TYR A 245 -14.96 -13.54 2.84
CA TYR A 245 -15.79 -12.36 2.83
C TYR A 245 -16.18 -12.00 1.40
N MET A 246 -17.46 -11.71 1.20
CA MET A 246 -17.99 -11.11 -0.02
C MET A 246 -18.25 -9.63 0.25
N MET A 247 -17.76 -8.77 -0.64
CA MET A 247 -17.92 -7.32 -0.56
C MET A 247 -18.64 -6.81 -1.79
N PHE A 248 -19.55 -5.85 -1.58
CA PHE A 248 -20.39 -5.28 -2.63
C PHE A 248 -20.35 -3.75 -2.56
N GLY A 249 -20.27 -3.11 -3.72
CA GLY A 249 -20.28 -1.66 -3.91
C GLY A 249 -20.82 -1.28 -5.28
N ASN A 250 -20.81 0.01 -5.59
CA ASN A 250 -21.20 0.50 -6.92
C ASN A 250 -20.02 0.56 -7.89
N SER A 251 -18.81 0.35 -7.37
CA SER A 251 -17.56 0.52 -8.12
C SER A 251 -16.41 -0.26 -7.47
N MET A 252 -15.31 -0.47 -8.19
CA MET A 252 -14.09 -1.07 -7.63
C MET A 252 -13.52 -0.26 -6.44
N PRO A 253 -13.49 1.08 -6.44
CA PRO A 253 -13.13 1.85 -5.24
C PRO A 253 -13.98 1.56 -4.01
N ASP A 254 -15.29 1.33 -4.17
CA ASP A 254 -16.15 0.93 -3.04
C ASP A 254 -15.75 -0.44 -2.49
N VAL A 255 -15.44 -1.39 -3.37
CA VAL A 255 -14.98 -2.73 -2.97
C VAL A 255 -13.63 -2.66 -2.23
N LEU A 256 -12.67 -1.87 -2.72
CA LEU A 256 -11.39 -1.61 -2.00
C LEU A 256 -11.62 -0.98 -0.64
N ASN A 257 -12.57 -0.05 -0.54
CA ASN A 257 -12.96 0.56 0.73
C ASN A 257 -13.48 -0.50 1.71
N GLU A 258 -14.33 -1.42 1.27
CA GLU A 258 -14.85 -2.48 2.15
C GLU A 258 -13.76 -3.51 2.49
N TYR A 259 -12.92 -3.92 1.55
CA TYR A 259 -11.81 -4.84 1.80
C TYR A 259 -10.83 -4.29 2.86
N THR A 260 -10.44 -3.03 2.73
CA THR A 260 -9.51 -2.41 3.70
C THR A 260 -10.17 -2.09 5.04
N ARG A 261 -11.51 -2.12 5.15
CA ARG A 261 -12.20 -2.12 6.45
C ARG A 261 -12.07 -3.46 7.17
N ILE A 262 -12.05 -4.56 6.43
CA ILE A 262 -11.89 -5.90 6.98
C ILE A 262 -10.46 -6.12 7.45
N THR A 263 -9.48 -5.82 6.59
CA THR A 263 -8.07 -6.18 6.75
C THR A 263 -7.18 -5.06 7.33
N GLY A 264 -7.77 -3.91 7.64
CA GLY A 264 -7.06 -2.74 8.15
C GLY A 264 -6.74 -1.71 7.07
N ARG A 265 -6.93 -0.44 7.41
CA ARG A 265 -6.55 0.72 6.59
C ARG A 265 -5.03 0.80 6.48
N THR A 266 -4.54 1.32 5.38
CA THR A 266 -3.11 1.45 5.15
C THR A 266 -2.46 2.37 6.18
N TYR A 267 -1.32 1.94 6.72
CA TYR A 267 -0.43 2.73 7.55
C TYR A 267 0.04 3.99 6.81
N VAL A 268 0.02 5.13 7.48
CA VAL A 268 0.56 6.37 6.94
C VAL A 268 1.96 6.58 7.48
N LEU A 269 2.95 6.56 6.60
CA LEU A 269 4.34 6.85 6.96
C LEU A 269 4.46 8.27 7.59
N PRO A 270 5.46 8.54 8.43
CA PRO A 270 5.75 9.90 8.81
C PRO A 270 6.00 10.75 7.57
N LYS A 271 5.58 12.01 7.59
CA LYS A 271 5.55 12.87 6.39
C LYS A 271 6.91 12.96 5.69
N TRP A 272 7.99 12.99 6.45
CA TRP A 272 9.36 13.04 5.91
C TRP A 272 9.75 11.77 5.12
N ALA A 273 9.17 10.63 5.42
CA ALA A 273 9.44 9.37 4.70
C ALA A 273 8.85 9.33 3.27
N TYR A 274 7.99 10.28 2.91
CA TYR A 274 7.53 10.46 1.53
C TYR A 274 8.54 11.22 0.65
N GLY A 275 9.63 11.74 1.22
CA GLY A 275 10.80 12.26 0.52
C GLY A 275 11.63 11.17 -0.14
N LEU A 276 12.94 11.38 -0.23
CA LEU A 276 13.91 10.38 -0.68
C LEU A 276 14.42 9.58 0.52
N CYS A 277 14.27 8.27 0.48
CA CYS A 277 14.91 7.30 1.36
C CYS A 277 16.09 6.68 0.59
N PHE A 278 17.30 6.91 1.03
CA PHE A 278 18.51 6.49 0.32
C PHE A 278 19.32 5.48 1.14
N GLY A 279 19.54 4.30 0.57
CA GLY A 279 20.45 3.28 1.09
C GLY A 279 21.80 3.39 0.40
N PRO A 280 22.86 3.84 1.11
CA PRO A 280 24.19 3.90 0.54
C PRO A 280 24.78 2.51 0.33
N ASN A 281 25.99 2.45 -0.19
CA ASN A 281 26.69 1.20 -0.47
C ASN A 281 26.81 0.34 0.81
N MET A 282 26.71 -0.99 0.65
CA MET A 282 26.76 -1.91 1.78
C MET A 282 28.12 -2.01 2.51
N MET A 283 29.17 -1.35 1.99
CA MET A 283 30.46 -1.26 2.66
C MET A 283 30.59 0.04 3.48
N GLU A 284 29.46 0.67 3.78
CA GLU A 284 29.37 1.96 4.47
C GLU A 284 29.94 1.92 5.89
N ASN A 285 30.37 3.08 6.38
CA ASN A 285 30.75 3.34 7.76
C ASN A 285 30.31 4.74 8.18
N GLN A 286 30.46 5.09 9.46
CA GLN A 286 29.99 6.39 9.97
C GLN A 286 30.60 7.61 9.26
N PHE A 287 31.81 7.51 8.72
CA PHE A 287 32.46 8.63 8.03
C PHE A 287 31.91 8.80 6.62
N ASN A 288 31.70 7.70 5.92
CA ASN A 288 31.16 7.69 4.56
C ASN A 288 29.71 8.19 4.55
N ILE A 289 28.84 7.69 5.44
CA ILE A 289 27.44 8.14 5.50
C ILE A 289 27.34 9.63 5.86
N LEU A 290 28.20 10.15 6.75
CA LEU A 290 28.27 11.58 7.04
C LEU A 290 28.76 12.38 5.84
N ASN A 291 29.71 11.87 5.08
CA ASN A 291 30.18 12.50 3.86
C ASN A 291 29.06 12.54 2.81
N ASP A 292 28.34 11.44 2.62
CA ASP A 292 27.20 11.38 1.72
C ASP A 292 26.13 12.40 2.11
N ALA A 293 25.82 12.50 3.41
CA ALA A 293 24.88 13.51 3.92
C ALA A 293 25.30 14.94 3.58
N VAL A 294 26.59 15.27 3.76
CA VAL A 294 27.15 16.57 3.39
C VAL A 294 27.03 16.81 1.88
N LEU A 295 27.37 15.81 1.07
CA LEU A 295 27.33 15.93 -0.40
C LEU A 295 25.91 16.07 -0.93
N PHE A 296 24.90 15.38 -0.36
CA PHE A 296 23.50 15.62 -0.68
C PHE A 296 23.10 17.10 -0.48
N ARG A 297 23.48 17.69 0.66
CA ARG A 297 23.20 19.11 0.95
C ARG A 297 23.96 20.06 0.03
N GLN A 298 25.26 19.80 -0.23
CA GLN A 298 26.10 20.63 -1.12
C GLN A 298 25.63 20.58 -2.58
N THR A 299 25.24 19.41 -3.08
CA THR A 299 24.75 19.24 -4.45
C THR A 299 23.28 19.67 -4.61
N LYS A 300 22.64 20.06 -3.50
CA LYS A 300 21.23 20.51 -3.48
C LYS A 300 20.25 19.45 -4.00
N VAL A 301 20.54 18.19 -3.73
CA VAL A 301 19.61 17.08 -3.95
C VAL A 301 18.86 16.83 -2.65
N PRO A 302 17.54 17.06 -2.61
CA PRO A 302 16.75 16.79 -1.41
C PRO A 302 16.79 15.32 -1.02
N CYS A 303 16.93 15.05 0.29
CA CYS A 303 16.93 13.70 0.85
C CYS A 303 16.58 13.77 2.35
N ASP A 304 15.74 12.86 2.83
CA ASP A 304 15.33 12.82 4.24
C ASP A 304 15.88 11.63 5.00
N VAL A 305 15.91 10.44 4.40
CA VAL A 305 16.32 9.22 5.09
C VAL A 305 17.62 8.70 4.50
N LEU A 306 18.55 8.39 5.39
CA LEU A 306 19.69 7.52 5.10
C LEU A 306 19.53 6.26 5.93
N TRP A 307 19.70 5.09 5.31
CA TRP A 307 19.55 3.82 6.03
C TRP A 307 20.73 2.89 5.75
N LEU A 308 21.04 2.03 6.71
CA LEU A 308 22.22 1.18 6.68
C LEU A 308 21.83 -0.27 6.39
N GLU A 309 22.55 -0.87 5.46
CA GLU A 309 22.52 -2.29 5.10
C GLU A 309 23.15 -3.17 6.21
N PRO A 310 23.11 -4.52 6.16
CA PRO A 310 23.52 -5.43 7.23
C PRO A 310 24.90 -5.19 7.87
N GLN A 311 25.83 -4.48 7.22
CA GLN A 311 27.16 -4.21 7.76
C GLN A 311 27.18 -3.31 9.00
N TRP A 312 26.05 -2.66 9.35
CA TRP A 312 25.95 -1.93 10.60
C TRP A 312 26.04 -2.85 11.83
N MET A 313 25.68 -4.14 11.66
CA MET A 313 25.68 -5.14 12.72
C MET A 313 27.09 -5.69 12.97
N GLU A 314 27.41 -6.01 14.23
CA GLU A 314 28.66 -6.66 14.63
C GLU A 314 28.85 -7.98 13.90
N LYS A 315 27.81 -8.80 13.84
CA LYS A 315 27.71 -10.00 13.02
C LYS A 315 26.80 -9.69 11.82
N ARG A 316 27.40 -9.65 10.63
CA ARG A 316 26.65 -9.45 9.38
C ARG A 316 25.56 -10.52 9.23
N TYR A 317 24.33 -10.10 8.88
CA TYR A 317 23.15 -10.97 8.84
C TYR A 317 22.92 -11.66 10.20
N ASP A 318 22.85 -10.88 11.27
CA ASP A 318 22.53 -11.40 12.59
C ASP A 318 21.01 -11.63 12.72
N PHE A 319 20.61 -12.91 12.65
CA PHE A 319 19.21 -13.33 12.80
C PHE A 319 18.76 -13.42 14.27
N SER A 320 19.68 -13.19 15.23
CA SER A 320 19.32 -13.23 16.66
C SER A 320 18.50 -12.00 17.08
N THR A 321 17.74 -12.14 18.16
CA THR A 321 16.98 -11.04 18.76
C THR A 321 17.88 -9.99 19.39
N LYS A 322 19.19 -10.24 19.58
CA LYS A 322 20.15 -9.34 20.26
C LYS A 322 21.23 -8.77 19.35
N LYS A 323 20.80 -8.11 18.31
CA LYS A 323 21.71 -7.42 17.37
C LYS A 323 22.52 -6.35 18.09
N LYS A 324 23.75 -6.13 17.61
CA LYS A 324 24.66 -5.12 18.14
C LYS A 324 25.29 -4.30 17.04
N TRP A 325 25.65 -3.06 17.36
CA TRP A 325 26.43 -2.24 16.48
C TRP A 325 27.83 -2.82 16.18
N ASN A 326 28.25 -2.70 14.95
CA ASN A 326 29.64 -2.92 14.58
C ASN A 326 30.48 -1.69 14.99
N TYR A 327 30.94 -1.69 16.24
CA TYR A 327 31.70 -0.57 16.81
C TYR A 327 33.03 -0.28 16.11
N LYS A 328 33.51 -1.15 15.19
CA LYS A 328 34.66 -0.85 14.34
C LYS A 328 34.30 0.14 13.23
N SER A 329 33.06 0.16 12.79
CA SER A 329 32.58 0.98 11.68
C SER A 329 31.66 2.13 12.14
N PHE A 330 30.97 1.95 13.25
CA PHE A 330 29.96 2.90 13.75
C PHE A 330 30.11 3.12 15.24
N SER A 331 30.03 4.37 15.69
CA SER A 331 30.05 4.76 17.09
C SER A 331 28.82 5.61 17.41
N PRO A 332 27.65 4.94 17.67
CA PRO A 332 26.41 5.63 17.93
C PRO A 332 26.38 6.30 19.32
N GLU A 333 27.21 5.81 20.23
CA GLU A 333 27.33 6.31 21.59
C GLU A 333 28.79 6.36 22.06
N PRO A 334 29.12 7.13 23.12
CA PRO A 334 30.47 7.13 23.71
C PRO A 334 30.71 5.81 24.46
N TYR A 335 31.31 4.84 23.79
CA TYR A 335 31.36 3.43 24.23
C TYR A 335 32.10 3.15 25.56
N TRP A 336 32.89 4.09 26.08
CA TRP A 336 33.61 3.88 27.34
C TRP A 336 33.09 4.68 28.55
N MET A 337 32.13 5.60 28.33
CA MET A 337 31.62 6.47 29.41
C MET A 337 30.18 6.92 29.18
N ALA A 338 29.34 6.08 28.56
CA ALA A 338 27.97 6.40 28.18
C ALA A 338 27.18 7.00 29.37
N ASP A 339 27.28 6.38 30.54
CA ASP A 339 26.55 6.79 31.78
C ASP A 339 27.00 8.13 32.35
N LYS A 340 28.16 8.64 31.96
CA LYS A 340 28.74 9.89 32.49
C LYS A 340 28.50 11.10 31.60
N TYR A 341 28.07 10.92 30.38
CA TYR A 341 27.85 11.99 29.43
C TYR A 341 26.36 12.39 29.34
N PRO A 342 26.06 13.70 29.41
CA PRO A 342 24.69 14.17 29.17
C PRO A 342 24.22 13.79 27.75
N LYS A 343 22.95 13.42 27.58
CA LYS A 343 22.33 13.10 26.26
C LYS A 343 22.65 14.12 25.15
N LYS A 344 22.75 15.41 25.47
CA LYS A 344 23.12 16.46 24.50
C LYS A 344 24.48 16.25 23.81
N LEU A 345 25.37 15.43 24.37
CA LEU A 345 26.64 15.10 23.72
C LEU A 345 26.48 14.08 22.61
N TYR A 346 25.41 13.29 22.62
CA TYR A 346 25.06 12.38 21.53
C TYR A 346 24.77 13.13 20.22
N ASP A 347 24.35 14.40 20.28
CA ASP A 347 24.15 15.24 19.10
C ASP A 347 25.42 15.48 18.27
N ASN A 348 26.60 15.23 18.86
CA ASN A 348 27.88 15.33 18.15
C ASN A 348 28.37 13.99 17.56
N LEU A 349 27.70 12.89 17.83
CA LEU A 349 28.00 11.59 17.24
C LEU A 349 27.33 11.47 15.87
N PHE A 350 27.61 10.39 15.12
CA PHE A 350 27.19 10.34 13.73
C PHE A 350 25.65 10.43 13.56
N ILE A 351 24.85 9.81 14.44
CA ILE A 351 23.37 9.88 14.37
C ILE A 351 22.90 11.31 14.63
N GLY A 352 23.39 11.95 15.69
CA GLY A 352 23.05 13.34 15.99
C GLY A 352 23.48 14.32 14.91
N ARG A 353 24.63 14.08 14.26
CA ARG A 353 25.09 14.89 13.11
C ARG A 353 24.21 14.73 11.89
N LEU A 354 23.74 13.51 11.59
CA LEU A 354 22.77 13.27 10.51
C LEU A 354 21.48 14.05 10.80
N ARG A 355 20.95 13.95 12.00
CA ARG A 355 19.75 14.68 12.44
C ARG A 355 19.93 16.20 12.33
N ASN A 356 21.07 16.73 12.75
CA ASN A 356 21.37 18.16 12.64
C ASN A 356 21.45 18.67 11.20
N MET A 357 21.70 17.79 10.24
CA MET A 357 21.64 18.06 8.81
C MET A 357 20.26 17.79 8.21
N GLY A 358 19.25 17.40 9.02
CA GLY A 358 17.89 17.10 8.59
C GLY A 358 17.75 15.72 7.96
N PHE A 359 18.54 14.73 8.39
CA PHE A 359 18.39 13.33 8.00
C PHE A 359 17.87 12.48 9.15
N HIS A 360 17.05 11.51 8.80
CA HIS A 360 16.59 10.43 9.64
C HIS A 360 17.39 9.15 9.34
N LEU A 361 17.73 8.38 10.36
CA LEU A 361 18.50 7.14 10.19
C LEU A 361 17.59 5.92 10.28
N GLY A 362 17.65 5.05 9.26
CA GLY A 362 17.02 3.73 9.26
C GLY A 362 18.05 2.60 9.34
N LEU A 363 17.64 1.42 9.81
CA LEU A 363 18.48 0.23 9.87
C LEU A 363 17.81 -0.95 9.18
N TRP A 364 18.57 -1.72 8.40
CA TRP A 364 18.16 -3.00 7.87
C TRP A 364 18.16 -4.06 8.98
N LEU A 365 17.15 -4.91 8.99
CA LEU A 365 16.98 -6.01 9.94
C LEU A 365 16.66 -7.31 9.20
N CYS A 366 17.02 -8.44 9.84
CA CYS A 366 16.50 -9.77 9.55
C CYS A 366 16.22 -10.50 10.86
N GLU A 367 15.29 -11.41 10.85
CA GLU A 367 14.91 -12.21 12.03
C GLU A 367 14.68 -13.68 11.67
N GLU A 368 14.97 -14.54 12.63
CA GLU A 368 14.55 -15.93 12.66
C GLU A 368 13.86 -16.17 14.02
N TYR A 369 12.58 -15.86 14.07
CA TYR A 369 11.80 -15.87 15.30
C TYR A 369 10.42 -16.47 15.06
N ASP A 370 9.90 -17.20 16.06
CA ASP A 370 8.51 -17.65 16.07
C ASP A 370 7.59 -16.53 16.56
N PRO A 371 6.92 -15.76 15.68
CA PRO A 371 6.11 -14.64 16.09
C PRO A 371 4.85 -15.04 16.88
N SER A 372 4.47 -16.33 16.83
CA SER A 372 3.33 -16.81 17.63
C SER A 372 3.59 -16.73 19.13
N ILE A 373 4.86 -16.72 19.58
CA ILE A 373 5.22 -16.55 21.01
C ILE A 373 4.69 -15.20 21.51
N THR A 374 4.98 -14.13 20.80
CA THR A 374 4.55 -12.76 21.17
C THR A 374 3.04 -12.65 21.19
N GLU A 375 2.35 -13.21 20.18
CA GLU A 375 0.90 -13.15 20.09
C GLU A 375 0.20 -13.96 21.20
N GLU A 376 0.68 -15.18 21.48
CA GLU A 376 0.13 -16.02 22.55
C GLU A 376 0.40 -15.41 23.93
N ASP A 377 1.58 -14.82 24.15
CA ASP A 377 1.88 -14.08 25.37
C ASP A 377 0.97 -12.85 25.57
N ALA A 378 0.67 -12.14 24.50
CA ALA A 378 -0.28 -11.03 24.54
C ALA A 378 -1.71 -11.49 24.86
N ILE A 379 -2.14 -12.65 24.32
CA ILE A 379 -3.43 -13.27 24.65
C ILE A 379 -3.44 -13.74 26.11
N ALA A 380 -2.38 -14.40 26.56
CA ALA A 380 -2.25 -14.88 27.95
C ALA A 380 -2.31 -13.71 28.93
N ALA A 381 -1.58 -12.63 28.66
CA ALA A 381 -1.59 -11.42 29.48
C ALA A 381 -3.00 -10.80 29.61
N ARG A 382 -3.75 -10.67 28.51
CA ARG A 382 -5.14 -10.19 28.53
C ARG A 382 -6.08 -11.07 29.36
N LYS A 383 -5.80 -12.36 29.41
CA LYS A 383 -6.58 -13.36 30.18
C LYS A 383 -6.08 -13.53 31.62
N GLY A 384 -5.01 -12.85 32.02
CA GLY A 384 -4.36 -13.03 33.33
C GLY A 384 -3.70 -14.41 33.51
N LEU A 385 -3.29 -15.04 32.41
CA LEU A 385 -2.62 -16.36 32.40
C LEU A 385 -1.10 -16.17 32.36
N PRO A 386 -0.32 -17.18 32.79
CA PRO A 386 1.13 -17.19 32.66
C PRO A 386 1.55 -17.03 31.19
N GLN A 387 2.57 -16.20 30.96
CA GLN A 387 3.21 -16.02 29.67
C GLN A 387 4.36 -17.02 29.50
N SER A 388 4.90 -17.14 28.26
CA SER A 388 5.98 -18.08 27.92
C SER A 388 7.27 -17.84 28.69
N GLY A 389 7.51 -16.61 29.16
CA GLY A 389 8.76 -16.17 29.75
C GLY A 389 9.92 -16.08 28.74
N ARG A 390 9.62 -16.13 27.45
CA ARG A 390 10.60 -15.97 26.37
C ARG A 390 10.75 -14.48 26.04
N GLU A 391 11.93 -14.13 25.54
CA GLU A 391 12.21 -12.78 25.05
C GLU A 391 11.49 -12.57 23.71
N HIS A 392 10.87 -11.40 23.53
CA HIS A 392 10.25 -11.00 22.27
C HIS A 392 11.29 -10.31 21.39
N TRP A 393 11.33 -10.67 20.13
CA TRP A 393 12.39 -10.24 19.19
C TRP A 393 12.52 -8.73 19.04
N MET A 394 11.38 -8.02 19.15
CA MET A 394 11.33 -6.57 18.93
C MET A 394 11.69 -5.76 20.17
N ASP A 395 11.71 -6.33 21.38
CA ASP A 395 11.97 -5.58 22.62
C ASP A 395 13.35 -4.91 22.61
N HIS A 396 14.35 -5.60 22.06
CA HIS A 396 15.72 -5.09 21.96
C HIS A 396 15.86 -3.93 20.94
N LEU A 397 14.95 -3.77 20.00
CA LEU A 397 14.98 -2.70 19.02
C LEU A 397 14.75 -1.31 19.64
N THR A 398 14.16 -1.25 20.84
CA THR A 398 13.95 -0.01 21.58
C THR A 398 15.28 0.69 21.92
N ASP A 399 16.36 -0.05 22.13
CA ASP A 399 17.68 0.52 22.39
C ASP A 399 18.18 1.34 21.21
N PHE A 400 17.91 0.91 19.97
CA PHE A 400 18.28 1.65 18.76
C PHE A 400 17.42 2.90 18.58
N LEU A 401 16.12 2.81 18.88
CA LEU A 401 15.23 3.98 18.86
C LEU A 401 15.69 5.04 19.87
N ASP A 402 16.12 4.62 21.08
CA ASP A 402 16.66 5.52 22.11
C ASP A 402 17.98 6.19 21.69
N MET A 403 18.77 5.53 20.84
CA MET A 403 19.99 6.12 20.24
C MET A 403 19.69 7.12 19.12
N GLY A 404 18.44 7.15 18.63
CA GLY A 404 17.97 8.08 17.60
C GLY A 404 17.84 7.48 16.22
N VAL A 405 17.74 6.16 16.11
CA VAL A 405 17.24 5.48 14.90
C VAL A 405 15.76 5.75 14.76
N GLU A 406 15.26 6.02 13.56
CA GLU A 406 13.88 6.44 13.33
C GLU A 406 13.13 5.50 12.39
N GLY A 407 13.59 4.25 12.29
CA GLY A 407 12.87 3.20 11.60
C GLY A 407 13.73 2.04 11.12
N PHE A 408 13.04 1.02 10.62
CA PHE A 408 13.67 -0.24 10.24
C PHE A 408 13.15 -0.75 8.88
N LYS A 409 14.06 -1.29 8.07
CA LYS A 409 13.74 -2.16 6.95
C LYS A 409 13.85 -3.60 7.45
N LEU A 410 12.75 -4.31 7.54
CA LEU A 410 12.74 -5.72 7.89
C LEU A 410 12.73 -6.57 6.61
N ASP A 411 13.81 -7.31 6.41
CA ASP A 411 13.92 -8.28 5.32
C ASP A 411 13.41 -9.63 5.83
N PRO A 412 12.51 -10.31 5.12
CA PRO A 412 11.91 -11.56 5.59
C PRO A 412 12.93 -12.70 5.68
N ALA A 413 13.96 -12.67 4.81
CA ALA A 413 15.04 -13.65 4.78
C ALA A 413 14.53 -15.08 5.07
N ARG A 414 14.97 -15.70 6.18
CA ARG A 414 14.59 -17.06 6.54
C ARG A 414 13.10 -17.28 6.82
N THR A 415 12.34 -16.25 7.13
CA THR A 415 10.91 -16.41 7.47
C THR A 415 10.02 -16.71 6.28
N ILE A 416 10.52 -16.57 5.04
CA ILE A 416 9.82 -16.97 3.82
C ILE A 416 10.28 -18.32 3.26
N ASP A 417 11.22 -18.99 3.91
CA ASP A 417 11.57 -20.38 3.59
C ASP A 417 10.47 -21.32 4.10
N GLU A 418 10.24 -22.41 3.39
CA GLU A 418 9.27 -23.42 3.84
C GLU A 418 9.91 -24.33 4.91
N HIS A 419 9.36 -24.27 6.12
CA HIS A 419 9.84 -25.03 7.29
C HIS A 419 8.88 -26.18 7.62
N THR A 420 8.75 -27.15 6.75
CA THR A 420 7.71 -28.21 6.80
C THR A 420 7.70 -29.03 8.08
N PHE A 421 8.81 -29.09 8.81
CA PHE A 421 8.95 -29.87 10.07
C PHE A 421 8.85 -28.98 11.32
N PHE A 422 8.81 -27.66 11.15
CA PHE A 422 8.77 -26.75 12.28
C PHE A 422 7.36 -26.72 12.90
N LYS A 423 7.32 -26.82 14.23
CA LYS A 423 6.10 -26.67 15.00
C LYS A 423 6.19 -25.39 15.83
N TYR A 424 5.32 -24.47 15.52
CA TYR A 424 5.24 -23.18 16.19
C TYR A 424 4.72 -23.29 17.63
N TYR A 425 5.00 -22.29 18.45
CA TYR A 425 4.61 -22.25 19.87
C TYR A 425 3.10 -22.40 20.08
N ASN A 426 2.28 -21.82 19.16
CA ASN A 426 0.83 -21.98 19.17
C ASN A 426 0.34 -23.38 18.76
N GLY A 427 1.25 -24.30 18.43
CA GLY A 427 0.94 -25.66 18.02
C GLY A 427 0.64 -25.86 16.54
N CYS A 428 0.61 -24.79 15.75
CA CYS A 428 0.44 -24.83 14.30
C CYS A 428 1.71 -25.29 13.58
N THR A 429 1.58 -25.66 12.32
CA THR A 429 2.67 -25.97 11.41
C THR A 429 2.93 -24.84 10.43
N ASP A 430 3.96 -24.95 9.63
CA ASP A 430 4.28 -23.98 8.59
C ASP A 430 3.14 -23.79 7.57
N LYS A 431 2.33 -24.83 7.34
CA LYS A 431 1.14 -24.75 6.46
C LYS A 431 0.13 -23.67 6.89
N GLU A 432 0.06 -23.41 8.20
CA GLU A 432 -0.80 -22.35 8.77
C GLU A 432 -0.05 -21.04 9.02
N MET A 433 1.24 -21.11 9.33
CA MET A 433 1.99 -19.95 9.83
C MET A 433 2.81 -19.22 8.77
N HIS A 434 3.19 -19.88 7.68
CA HIS A 434 4.09 -19.30 6.68
C HIS A 434 3.64 -17.92 6.14
N ASN A 435 2.43 -17.84 5.62
CA ASN A 435 1.86 -16.56 5.17
C ASN A 435 1.57 -15.62 6.34
N LEU A 436 1.13 -16.16 7.47
CA LEU A 436 0.77 -15.37 8.65
C LEU A 436 1.99 -14.70 9.29
N ASN A 437 3.15 -15.33 9.30
CA ASN A 437 4.41 -14.76 9.79
C ASN A 437 4.70 -13.42 9.08
N GLN A 438 4.36 -13.31 7.80
CA GLN A 438 4.61 -12.11 7.00
C GLN A 438 3.69 -10.92 7.38
N VAL A 439 2.69 -11.16 8.23
CA VAL A 439 1.86 -10.10 8.82
C VAL A 439 2.25 -9.86 10.28
N LEU A 440 2.54 -10.91 11.02
CA LEU A 440 2.82 -10.81 12.46
C LEU A 440 4.13 -10.05 12.74
N LEU A 441 5.17 -10.27 11.95
CA LEU A 441 6.46 -9.59 12.14
C LEU A 441 6.33 -8.06 11.99
N PRO A 442 5.81 -7.50 10.89
CA PRO A 442 5.61 -6.05 10.78
C PRO A 442 4.61 -5.51 11.80
N LYS A 443 3.56 -6.28 12.16
CA LYS A 443 2.64 -5.90 13.24
C LYS A 443 3.35 -5.72 14.57
N GLN A 444 4.15 -6.70 14.98
CA GLN A 444 4.87 -6.67 16.26
C GLN A 444 5.89 -5.52 16.30
N MET A 445 6.55 -5.25 15.20
CA MET A 445 7.50 -4.14 15.08
C MET A 445 6.77 -2.79 15.23
N GLU A 446 5.68 -2.58 14.49
CA GLU A 446 4.89 -1.35 14.57
C GLU A 446 4.30 -1.13 15.96
N GLU A 447 3.69 -2.15 16.56
CA GLU A 447 3.11 -2.06 17.90
C GLU A 447 4.15 -1.72 18.98
N MET A 448 5.37 -2.26 18.85
CA MET A 448 6.48 -1.90 19.73
C MET A 448 6.91 -0.44 19.51
N GLU A 449 7.14 -0.01 18.27
CA GLU A 449 7.55 1.34 17.92
C GLU A 449 6.50 2.37 18.39
N ARG A 450 5.22 2.10 18.11
CA ARG A 450 4.08 2.93 18.57
C ARG A 450 4.05 3.06 20.08
N LYS A 451 4.19 1.96 20.79
CA LYS A 451 4.19 1.93 22.25
C LYS A 451 5.38 2.68 22.84
N HIS A 452 6.56 2.54 22.24
CA HIS A 452 7.80 3.12 22.76
C HIS A 452 7.93 4.61 22.44
N THR A 453 7.65 5.01 21.21
CA THR A 453 7.87 6.37 20.72
C THR A 453 6.64 7.26 20.73
N GLY A 454 5.43 6.68 20.59
CA GLY A 454 4.18 7.40 20.34
C GLY A 454 4.12 8.07 18.96
N LYS A 455 5.07 7.79 18.08
CA LYS A 455 5.24 8.40 16.76
C LYS A 455 5.28 7.35 15.68
N ARG A 456 4.82 7.72 14.49
CA ARG A 456 5.04 6.94 13.28
C ARG A 456 6.54 6.91 12.95
N THR A 457 7.03 5.74 12.54
CA THR A 457 8.44 5.52 12.17
C THR A 457 8.54 5.14 10.68
N TRP A 458 9.75 5.26 10.12
CA TRP A 458 10.00 4.73 8.79
C TRP A 458 10.27 3.24 8.93
N HIS A 459 9.23 2.42 8.75
CA HIS A 459 9.44 0.99 8.66
C HIS A 459 8.72 0.40 7.47
N HIS A 460 9.34 -0.60 6.88
CA HIS A 460 8.76 -1.35 5.78
C HIS A 460 9.25 -2.79 5.79
N TYR A 461 8.49 -3.61 5.10
CA TYR A 461 8.70 -5.03 5.00
C TYR A 461 8.69 -5.47 3.55
N THR A 462 9.55 -6.44 3.17
CA THR A 462 9.68 -6.89 1.78
C THR A 462 8.81 -8.10 1.46
N ALA A 463 8.01 -8.58 2.39
CA ALA A 463 7.01 -9.62 2.19
C ALA A 463 5.67 -9.17 2.76
N GLY A 464 4.62 -9.97 2.57
CA GLY A 464 3.31 -9.65 3.14
C GLY A 464 2.22 -10.63 2.78
N TRP A 465 1.09 -10.45 3.43
CA TRP A 465 -0.17 -11.12 3.23
C TRP A 465 -1.29 -10.12 3.44
N SER A 466 -2.57 -10.47 3.19
CA SER A 466 -3.70 -9.59 3.52
C SER A 466 -3.62 -9.10 4.97
N GLY A 467 -3.67 -7.79 5.18
CA GLY A 467 -3.54 -7.16 6.49
C GLY A 467 -2.18 -6.48 6.73
N THR A 468 -1.11 -6.87 6.04
CA THR A 468 0.22 -6.25 6.22
C THR A 468 0.19 -4.75 5.94
N GLN A 469 -0.64 -4.29 5.01
CA GLN A 469 -0.78 -2.86 4.68
C GLN A 469 -1.15 -1.97 5.87
N HIS A 470 -1.75 -2.54 6.91
CA HIS A 470 -2.12 -1.82 8.13
C HIS A 470 -0.94 -1.53 9.05
N TRP A 471 0.10 -2.34 8.96
CA TRP A 471 1.20 -2.35 9.92
C TRP A 471 2.50 -1.73 9.40
N GLY A 472 2.60 -1.47 8.09
CA GLY A 472 3.80 -0.87 7.53
C GLY A 472 3.72 -0.62 6.03
N ALA A 473 4.76 0.01 5.50
CA ALA A 473 5.00 0.12 4.08
C ALA A 473 5.61 -1.17 3.52
N SER A 474 5.72 -1.28 2.19
CA SER A 474 6.39 -2.40 1.54
C SER A 474 7.32 -1.97 0.41
N THR A 475 8.20 -2.88 0.04
CA THR A 475 8.93 -2.80 -1.23
C THR A 475 8.82 -4.14 -1.96
N SER A 476 9.02 -4.12 -3.27
CA SER A 476 9.14 -5.36 -4.06
C SER A 476 10.51 -6.03 -3.90
N GLY A 477 11.25 -5.70 -2.82
CA GLY A 477 12.51 -6.32 -2.46
C GLY A 477 13.53 -6.34 -3.60
N ASP A 478 14.20 -7.48 -3.77
CA ASP A 478 15.27 -7.68 -4.76
C ASP A 478 14.76 -7.79 -6.22
N ASN A 479 13.48 -7.53 -6.49
CA ASN A 479 12.93 -7.48 -7.85
C ASN A 479 13.39 -6.22 -8.63
N GLY A 480 14.14 -5.33 -7.99
CA GLY A 480 14.70 -4.11 -8.58
C GLY A 480 13.65 -3.04 -8.88
N GLY A 481 14.02 -2.06 -9.68
CA GLY A 481 13.21 -0.88 -10.02
C GLY A 481 12.71 -0.86 -11.47
N GLY A 482 12.54 -2.03 -12.11
CA GLY A 482 12.11 -2.20 -13.50
C GLY A 482 10.66 -2.64 -13.68
N MET A 483 10.40 -3.34 -14.78
CA MET A 483 9.05 -3.78 -15.14
C MET A 483 8.41 -4.71 -14.10
N THR A 484 9.17 -5.63 -13.51
CA THR A 484 8.64 -6.51 -12.44
C THR A 484 8.05 -5.70 -11.29
N ALA A 485 8.80 -4.69 -10.81
CA ALA A 485 8.31 -3.81 -9.78
C ALA A 485 7.07 -3.01 -10.21
N LEU A 486 6.98 -2.62 -11.49
CA LEU A 486 5.80 -1.92 -11.99
C LEU A 486 4.54 -2.78 -11.92
N PHE A 487 4.61 -4.06 -12.32
CA PHE A 487 3.49 -4.99 -12.15
C PHE A 487 3.09 -5.14 -10.68
N ASP A 488 4.08 -5.30 -9.79
CA ASP A 488 3.84 -5.40 -8.35
C ASP A 488 3.11 -4.15 -7.82
N GLN A 489 3.57 -2.94 -8.20
CA GLN A 489 2.95 -1.69 -7.75
C GLN A 489 1.49 -1.57 -8.20
N LEU A 490 1.19 -1.94 -9.44
CA LEU A 490 -0.17 -1.86 -9.98
C LEU A 490 -1.10 -2.88 -9.31
N ASN A 491 -0.67 -4.13 -9.18
CA ASN A 491 -1.47 -5.19 -8.56
C ASN A 491 -1.65 -4.99 -7.05
N LEU A 492 -0.63 -4.51 -6.33
CA LEU A 492 -0.73 -4.15 -4.91
C LEU A 492 -1.68 -2.96 -4.70
N GLY A 493 -1.62 -1.94 -5.57
CA GLY A 493 -2.58 -0.84 -5.55
C GLY A 493 -4.03 -1.32 -5.73
N MET A 494 -4.27 -2.26 -6.65
CA MET A 494 -5.57 -2.90 -6.87
C MET A 494 -5.96 -3.86 -5.73
N SER A 495 -5.05 -4.14 -4.81
CA SER A 495 -5.29 -4.94 -3.59
C SER A 495 -5.34 -4.10 -2.31
N GLY A 496 -5.44 -2.76 -2.43
CA GLY A 496 -5.57 -1.86 -1.28
C GLY A 496 -4.27 -1.62 -0.50
N TYR A 497 -3.11 -1.98 -1.05
CA TYR A 497 -1.82 -1.68 -0.46
C TYR A 497 -1.27 -0.37 -1.05
N MET A 498 -1.45 0.73 -0.33
CA MET A 498 -1.12 2.06 -0.81
C MET A 498 0.38 2.37 -0.76
N ASN A 499 1.05 2.08 0.37
CA ASN A 499 2.45 2.46 0.61
C ASN A 499 3.42 1.41 0.09
N THR A 500 3.56 1.32 -1.22
CA THR A 500 4.44 0.39 -1.90
C THR A 500 5.58 1.12 -2.60
N SER A 501 6.74 0.48 -2.73
CA SER A 501 7.93 0.98 -3.41
C SER A 501 8.73 -0.18 -4.03
N CYS A 502 9.91 0.14 -4.54
CA CYS A 502 10.87 -0.82 -5.06
C CYS A 502 12.30 -0.29 -4.88
N ASP A 503 13.31 -1.08 -5.20
CA ASP A 503 14.71 -0.64 -5.25
C ASP A 503 14.96 0.17 -6.53
N VAL A 504 14.51 1.43 -6.52
CA VAL A 504 14.62 2.36 -7.65
C VAL A 504 16.07 2.51 -8.09
N MET A 505 16.30 2.62 -9.40
CA MET A 505 17.60 2.63 -10.07
C MET A 505 18.38 1.29 -10.03
N SER A 506 17.87 0.27 -9.36
CA SER A 506 18.41 -1.10 -9.43
C SER A 506 17.96 -1.79 -10.71
N VAL A 507 18.47 -1.34 -11.83
CA VAL A 507 18.18 -1.78 -13.21
C VAL A 507 19.44 -1.63 -14.07
N GLU A 508 19.35 -2.02 -15.34
CA GLU A 508 20.43 -1.79 -16.30
C GLU A 508 20.82 -0.30 -16.38
N LYS A 509 22.08 -0.03 -16.61
CA LYS A 509 22.68 1.32 -16.53
C LYS A 509 21.93 2.35 -17.38
N ASP A 510 21.51 1.98 -18.56
CA ASP A 510 20.81 2.83 -19.53
C ASP A 510 19.35 3.11 -19.15
N GLN A 511 18.77 2.34 -18.22
CA GLN A 511 17.40 2.50 -17.71
C GLN A 511 17.31 3.20 -16.36
N ARG A 512 18.45 3.61 -15.76
CA ARG A 512 18.47 4.19 -14.40
C ARG A 512 17.67 5.47 -14.28
N MET A 513 17.72 6.33 -15.29
CA MET A 513 16.94 7.58 -15.27
C MET A 513 15.44 7.32 -15.47
N GLN A 514 15.05 6.33 -16.29
CA GLN A 514 13.65 5.90 -16.42
C GLN A 514 13.15 5.31 -15.10
N SER A 515 13.97 4.50 -14.41
CA SER A 515 13.66 3.99 -13.07
C SER A 515 13.53 5.13 -12.05
N LEU A 516 14.36 6.18 -12.13
CA LEU A 516 14.23 7.37 -11.30
C LEU A 516 12.93 8.14 -11.57
N HIS A 517 12.52 8.24 -12.84
CA HIS A 517 11.20 8.78 -13.21
C HIS A 517 10.09 7.96 -12.55
N PHE A 518 10.12 6.64 -12.68
CA PHE A 518 9.19 5.72 -12.02
C PHE A 518 9.15 5.95 -10.51
N GLY A 519 10.31 5.93 -9.84
CA GLY A 519 10.42 6.13 -8.40
C GLY A 519 9.90 7.48 -7.91
N THR A 520 10.05 8.54 -8.72
CA THR A 520 9.54 9.87 -8.40
C THR A 520 8.02 9.89 -8.23
N PHE A 521 7.31 9.02 -8.95
CA PHE A 521 5.85 8.87 -8.94
C PHE A 521 5.38 7.58 -8.26
N LEU A 522 6.18 7.05 -7.32
CA LEU A 522 5.75 6.02 -6.37
C LEU A 522 5.20 6.65 -5.08
N PRO A 523 4.41 5.92 -4.29
CA PRO A 523 3.89 6.39 -3.01
C PRO A 523 5.01 6.91 -2.11
N TRP A 524 6.05 6.13 -1.88
CA TRP A 524 7.29 6.56 -1.25
C TRP A 524 8.48 6.13 -2.12
N LEU A 525 9.63 6.79 -1.96
CA LEU A 525 10.77 6.60 -2.85
C LEU A 525 11.95 6.03 -2.09
N GLN A 526 12.35 4.81 -2.45
CA GLN A 526 13.59 4.19 -1.98
C GLN A 526 14.57 4.02 -3.14
N ILE A 527 15.80 4.50 -2.95
CA ILE A 527 16.92 4.18 -3.82
C ILE A 527 17.94 3.39 -3.00
N ASN A 528 18.23 2.17 -3.43
CA ASN A 528 19.19 1.30 -2.77
C ASN A 528 20.43 1.12 -3.64
N SER A 529 21.59 1.58 -3.13
CA SER A 529 22.86 1.44 -3.83
C SER A 529 23.42 0.02 -3.79
N TRP A 530 23.12 -0.73 -2.74
CA TRP A 530 23.63 -2.09 -2.53
C TRP A 530 25.12 -2.24 -2.89
N PHE A 531 25.44 -2.96 -3.97
CA PHE A 531 26.83 -3.11 -4.47
C PHE A 531 27.24 -2.05 -5.49
N SER A 532 26.40 -1.09 -5.81
CA SER A 532 26.63 -0.04 -6.79
C SER A 532 26.73 1.33 -6.12
N MET A 533 26.94 2.37 -6.93
CA MET A 533 27.07 3.75 -6.48
C MET A 533 25.92 4.55 -7.11
N MET A 534 24.82 4.73 -6.36
CA MET A 534 23.63 5.47 -6.82
C MET A 534 23.53 6.87 -6.23
N GLN A 535 24.56 7.30 -5.49
CA GLN A 535 24.65 8.67 -5.00
C GLN A 535 24.72 9.65 -6.18
N PRO A 536 23.87 10.72 -6.19
CA PRO A 536 23.77 11.63 -7.34
C PRO A 536 25.10 12.29 -7.72
N PHE A 537 26.00 12.51 -6.78
CA PHE A 537 27.29 13.16 -6.99
C PHE A 537 28.34 12.28 -7.68
N TYR A 538 28.05 11.00 -7.95
CA TYR A 538 28.91 10.10 -8.73
C TYR A 538 28.47 9.97 -10.21
N PHE A 539 27.33 10.54 -10.57
CA PHE A 539 26.86 10.58 -11.96
C PHE A 539 27.52 11.71 -12.75
N ASN A 540 27.44 11.66 -14.08
CA ASN A 540 27.84 12.78 -14.92
C ASN A 540 26.92 14.00 -14.72
N GLU A 541 27.32 15.17 -15.19
CA GLU A 541 26.61 16.44 -14.96
C GLU A 541 25.15 16.41 -15.47
N LYS A 542 24.91 15.81 -16.64
CA LYS A 542 23.54 15.67 -17.21
C LYS A 542 22.66 14.84 -16.27
N GLU A 543 23.11 13.68 -15.87
CA GLU A 543 22.38 12.77 -14.97
C GLU A 543 22.20 13.39 -13.57
N GLN A 544 23.22 14.08 -13.02
CA GLN A 544 23.08 14.82 -11.76
C GLN A 544 21.95 15.85 -11.82
N ASN A 545 21.86 16.57 -12.94
CA ASN A 545 20.83 17.58 -13.14
C ASN A 545 19.43 16.94 -13.24
N ILE A 546 19.30 15.84 -13.98
CA ILE A 546 18.07 15.06 -14.04
C ILE A 546 17.66 14.58 -12.65
N TYR A 547 18.59 13.98 -11.91
CA TYR A 547 18.34 13.49 -10.56
C TYR A 547 17.87 14.62 -9.63
N ARG A 548 18.57 15.74 -9.63
CA ARG A 548 18.20 16.92 -8.82
C ARG A 548 16.82 17.45 -9.16
N ASP A 549 16.52 17.56 -10.45
CA ASP A 549 15.22 18.07 -10.94
C ASP A 549 14.07 17.15 -10.51
N TYR A 550 14.23 15.81 -10.61
CA TYR A 550 13.23 14.85 -10.16
C TYR A 550 13.03 14.89 -8.64
N MET A 551 14.11 14.99 -7.87
CA MET A 551 13.98 15.13 -6.42
C MET A 551 13.30 16.43 -6.02
N LYS A 552 13.63 17.55 -6.64
CA LYS A 552 12.93 18.81 -6.42
C LYS A 552 11.44 18.73 -6.81
N LEU A 553 11.15 18.06 -7.92
CA LEU A 553 9.75 17.84 -8.33
C LEU A 553 9.00 17.02 -7.26
N ARG A 554 9.57 15.90 -6.81
CA ARG A 554 8.97 15.07 -5.76
C ARG A 554 8.73 15.88 -4.48
N TYR A 555 9.73 16.64 -4.03
CA TYR A 555 9.63 17.45 -2.82
C TYR A 555 8.60 18.58 -2.96
N SER A 556 8.47 19.17 -4.14
CA SER A 556 7.40 20.12 -4.38
C SER A 556 6.01 19.48 -4.30
N LEU A 557 5.88 18.19 -4.67
CA LEU A 557 4.61 17.45 -4.67
C LEU A 557 4.26 16.82 -3.30
N ILE A 558 5.05 17.00 -2.26
CA ILE A 558 4.76 16.40 -0.94
C ILE A 558 3.36 16.73 -0.43
N PRO A 559 2.82 17.95 -0.52
CA PRO A 559 1.44 18.22 -0.12
C PRO A 559 0.41 17.39 -0.88
N TYR A 560 0.65 17.14 -2.18
CA TYR A 560 -0.19 16.29 -3.03
C TYR A 560 -0.08 14.81 -2.67
N ILE A 561 1.15 14.30 -2.54
CA ILE A 561 1.43 12.89 -2.20
C ILE A 561 0.87 12.55 -0.81
N TYR A 562 1.16 13.41 0.16
CA TYR A 562 0.72 13.20 1.54
C TYR A 562 -0.80 13.31 1.70
N SER A 563 -1.43 14.21 0.96
CA SER A 563 -2.89 14.28 0.89
C SER A 563 -3.50 13.00 0.33
N ALA A 564 -2.91 12.42 -0.72
CA ALA A 564 -3.36 11.16 -1.27
C ALA A 564 -3.10 9.98 -0.31
N ALA A 565 -2.04 10.03 0.51
CA ALA A 565 -1.79 9.03 1.56
C ALA A 565 -2.87 9.06 2.65
N LEU A 566 -3.26 10.26 3.11
CA LEU A 566 -4.36 10.40 4.07
C LEU A 566 -5.71 10.00 3.48
N GLU A 567 -5.97 10.32 2.19
CA GLU A 567 -7.14 9.81 1.47
C GLU A 567 -7.16 8.27 1.48
N GLY A 568 -6.02 7.64 1.16
CA GLY A 568 -5.88 6.18 1.16
C GLY A 568 -6.14 5.56 2.54
N ALA A 569 -5.64 6.16 3.61
CA ALA A 569 -5.90 5.72 4.98
C ALA A 569 -7.39 5.82 5.38
N MET A 570 -8.15 6.73 4.77
CA MET A 570 -9.58 6.87 5.01
C MET A 570 -10.44 5.97 4.13
N THR A 571 -10.02 5.72 2.88
CA THR A 571 -10.86 5.14 1.84
C THR A 571 -10.35 3.84 1.23
N GLY A 572 -9.08 3.47 1.43
CA GLY A 572 -8.41 2.37 0.76
C GLY A 572 -7.92 2.70 -0.66
N MET A 573 -8.13 3.93 -1.17
CA MET A 573 -7.66 4.32 -2.50
C MET A 573 -6.12 4.38 -2.55
N PRO A 574 -5.47 3.74 -3.53
CA PRO A 574 -4.02 3.80 -3.67
C PRO A 574 -3.55 5.15 -4.23
N ILE A 575 -2.27 5.47 -4.02
CA ILE A 575 -1.61 6.62 -4.67
C ILE A 575 -1.27 6.29 -6.12
N VAL A 576 -0.69 5.10 -6.36
CA VAL A 576 -0.52 4.52 -7.71
C VAL A 576 -1.83 3.83 -8.09
N ARG A 577 -2.54 4.40 -9.05
CA ARG A 577 -3.87 3.95 -9.46
C ARG A 577 -3.80 3.35 -10.86
N ALA A 578 -3.92 2.03 -10.97
CA ALA A 578 -4.01 1.39 -12.26
C ALA A 578 -5.12 2.04 -13.12
N MET A 579 -4.92 2.11 -14.42
CA MET A 579 -5.83 2.83 -15.32
C MET A 579 -7.30 2.35 -15.21
N PRO A 580 -7.61 1.04 -15.13
CA PRO A 580 -8.98 0.57 -15.00
C PRO A 580 -9.68 1.00 -13.70
N LEU A 581 -8.93 1.29 -12.63
CA LEU A 581 -9.51 1.82 -11.38
C LEU A 581 -10.07 3.25 -11.56
N MET A 582 -9.46 4.03 -12.46
CA MET A 582 -9.82 5.42 -12.71
C MET A 582 -10.73 5.62 -13.94
N PHE A 583 -10.72 4.66 -14.86
CA PHE A 583 -11.47 4.69 -16.12
C PHE A 583 -12.12 3.32 -16.38
N PRO A 584 -13.06 2.89 -15.50
CA PRO A 584 -13.62 1.53 -15.54
C PRO A 584 -14.44 1.22 -16.79
N ASP A 585 -14.97 2.25 -17.47
CA ASP A 585 -15.79 2.11 -18.68
C ASP A 585 -14.96 2.07 -19.97
N ASP A 586 -13.67 2.39 -19.90
CA ASP A 586 -12.76 2.39 -21.04
C ASP A 586 -12.04 1.03 -21.17
N ARG A 587 -12.52 0.20 -22.09
CA ARG A 587 -11.98 -1.16 -22.30
C ARG A 587 -10.53 -1.19 -22.82
N ASN A 588 -10.02 -0.07 -23.34
CA ASN A 588 -8.64 0.03 -23.81
C ASN A 588 -7.62 0.02 -22.65
N VAL A 589 -8.07 0.25 -21.43
CA VAL A 589 -7.19 0.31 -20.26
C VAL A 589 -7.24 -0.96 -19.39
N ASP A 590 -8.03 -1.96 -19.75
CA ASP A 590 -8.28 -3.15 -18.94
C ASP A 590 -7.01 -3.83 -18.42
N ASP A 591 -5.98 -3.96 -19.26
CA ASP A 591 -4.69 -4.59 -18.92
C ASP A 591 -3.52 -3.66 -19.25
N MET A 592 -3.61 -2.39 -18.85
CA MET A 592 -2.63 -1.38 -19.18
C MET A 592 -1.54 -1.28 -18.12
N VAL A 593 -0.30 -1.66 -18.46
CA VAL A 593 0.80 -1.80 -17.50
C VAL A 593 1.86 -0.70 -17.60
N HIS A 594 2.08 -0.08 -18.79
CA HIS A 594 3.13 0.92 -18.97
C HIS A 594 2.74 2.34 -18.50
N GLN A 595 1.63 2.48 -17.82
CA GLN A 595 1.16 3.75 -17.29
C GLN A 595 0.15 3.56 -16.15
N TYR A 596 0.01 4.61 -15.35
CA TYR A 596 -0.98 4.68 -14.27
C TYR A 596 -1.33 6.13 -13.94
N MET A 597 -2.38 6.32 -13.16
CA MET A 597 -2.65 7.62 -12.53
C MET A 597 -1.94 7.70 -11.19
N PHE A 598 -1.13 8.74 -11.01
CA PHE A 598 -0.54 9.10 -9.72
C PHE A 598 -1.46 10.09 -9.01
N GLY A 599 -2.15 9.62 -7.97
CA GLY A 599 -3.33 10.29 -7.44
C GLY A 599 -4.40 10.44 -8.52
N GLN A 600 -5.17 11.53 -8.46
CA GLN A 600 -6.27 11.76 -9.43
C GLN A 600 -5.86 12.58 -10.66
N ASN A 601 -4.66 13.21 -10.67
CA ASN A 601 -4.35 14.30 -11.61
C ASN A 601 -3.24 14.00 -12.62
N PHE A 602 -2.30 13.11 -12.31
CA PHE A 602 -1.16 12.82 -13.17
C PHE A 602 -1.32 11.47 -13.86
N CYS A 603 -1.18 11.43 -15.18
CA CYS A 603 -0.98 10.21 -15.95
C CYS A 603 0.52 10.06 -16.22
N VAL A 604 1.11 9.00 -15.69
CA VAL A 604 2.55 8.74 -15.71
C VAL A 604 2.84 7.59 -16.65
N GLY A 605 3.63 7.85 -17.71
CA GLY A 605 4.11 6.81 -18.63
C GLY A 605 5.46 6.26 -18.17
N ILE A 606 5.60 4.93 -18.11
CA ILE A 606 6.75 4.24 -17.51
C ILE A 606 7.39 3.29 -18.53
N PHE A 607 8.70 3.40 -18.70
CA PHE A 607 9.53 2.58 -19.60
C PHE A 607 8.99 2.49 -21.04
N SER A 608 8.34 3.56 -21.50
CA SER A 608 7.72 3.64 -22.83
C SER A 608 7.71 5.07 -23.35
N ASN A 609 7.83 5.22 -24.68
CA ASN A 609 7.60 6.47 -25.41
C ASN A 609 6.16 6.54 -25.96
N GLU A 610 5.32 5.56 -25.62
CA GLU A 610 3.90 5.55 -25.93
C GLU A 610 3.08 5.73 -24.65
N ILE A 611 2.00 6.48 -24.74
CA ILE A 611 1.04 6.66 -23.68
C ILE A 611 -0.39 6.70 -24.24
N TYR A 612 -1.32 6.05 -23.56
CA TYR A 612 -2.73 6.13 -23.86
C TYR A 612 -3.35 7.26 -23.02
N LEU A 613 -3.96 8.22 -23.68
CA LEU A 613 -4.71 9.28 -23.02
C LEU A 613 -6.21 8.98 -23.15
N PRO A 614 -6.91 8.65 -22.06
CA PRO A 614 -8.37 8.52 -22.06
C PRO A 614 -9.04 9.76 -22.60
N GLU A 615 -10.32 9.65 -22.99
CA GLU A 615 -11.10 10.78 -23.46
C GLU A 615 -11.04 11.97 -22.49
N GLY A 616 -10.73 13.16 -23.03
CA GLY A 616 -10.59 14.37 -22.24
C GLY A 616 -9.50 15.30 -22.76
N VAL A 617 -9.19 16.31 -21.95
CA VAL A 617 -8.10 17.26 -22.24
C VAL A 617 -6.95 17.02 -21.26
N TRP A 618 -5.75 16.93 -21.81
CA TRP A 618 -4.52 16.65 -21.08
C TRP A 618 -3.48 17.70 -21.38
N THR A 619 -2.63 18.01 -20.41
CA THR A 619 -1.49 18.90 -20.60
C THR A 619 -0.20 18.11 -20.40
N ASP A 620 0.69 18.12 -21.38
CA ASP A 620 2.06 17.60 -21.23
C ASP A 620 2.77 18.42 -20.14
N ALA A 621 3.19 17.74 -19.08
CA ALA A 621 3.75 18.42 -17.91
C ALA A 621 5.11 19.08 -18.18
N TRP A 622 5.84 18.61 -19.22
CA TRP A 622 7.17 19.10 -19.57
C TRP A 622 7.13 20.30 -20.53
N THR A 623 6.27 20.21 -21.52
CA THR A 623 6.18 21.22 -22.59
C THR A 623 5.06 22.24 -22.37
N GLY A 624 4.02 21.87 -21.61
CA GLY A 624 2.79 22.66 -21.46
C GLY A 624 1.84 22.55 -22.66
N GLU A 625 2.10 21.65 -23.62
CA GLU A 625 1.21 21.40 -24.74
C GLU A 625 -0.12 20.80 -24.26
N ARG A 626 -1.24 21.33 -24.73
CA ARG A 626 -2.58 20.80 -24.45
C ARG A 626 -3.03 19.89 -25.59
N ILE A 627 -3.47 18.69 -25.22
CA ILE A 627 -3.93 17.66 -26.13
C ILE A 627 -5.39 17.33 -25.79
N THR A 628 -6.25 17.36 -26.79
CA THR A 628 -7.61 16.84 -26.68
C THR A 628 -7.60 15.40 -27.20
N SER A 629 -7.76 14.44 -26.30
CA SER A 629 -7.81 13.01 -26.62
C SER A 629 -9.25 12.53 -26.76
N ARG A 630 -9.46 11.60 -27.67
CA ARG A 630 -10.71 10.81 -27.83
C ARG A 630 -10.58 9.38 -27.35
N GLY A 631 -9.59 9.11 -26.49
CA GLY A 631 -9.23 7.76 -26.09
C GLY A 631 -8.24 7.13 -27.08
N GLU A 632 -7.03 7.66 -27.17
CA GLU A 632 -6.05 7.24 -28.18
C GLU A 632 -4.65 7.10 -27.60
N LYS A 633 -3.87 6.18 -28.17
CA LYS A 633 -2.46 6.01 -27.89
C LYS A 633 -1.66 7.01 -28.74
N ILE A 634 -0.76 7.74 -28.08
CA ILE A 634 0.15 8.68 -28.73
C ILE A 634 1.61 8.26 -28.48
N SER A 635 2.47 8.47 -29.46
CA SER A 635 3.92 8.30 -29.33
C SER A 635 4.57 9.69 -29.20
N ARG A 636 5.43 9.85 -28.19
CA ARG A 636 6.10 11.11 -27.88
C ARG A 636 7.50 10.87 -27.36
N GLU A 637 8.42 11.72 -27.77
CA GLU A 637 9.72 11.86 -27.13
C GLU A 637 9.63 12.85 -25.96
N TYR A 638 10.18 12.49 -24.82
CA TYR A 638 10.32 13.42 -23.71
C TYR A 638 11.61 14.25 -23.85
N PRO A 639 11.69 15.45 -23.25
CA PRO A 639 12.89 16.30 -23.31
C PRO A 639 14.15 15.57 -22.77
N ASP A 640 15.32 15.89 -23.31
CA ASP A 640 16.61 15.28 -22.95
C ASP A 640 16.99 15.37 -21.45
N ASN A 641 16.37 16.27 -20.71
CA ASN A 641 16.51 16.42 -19.26
C ASN A 641 15.38 15.76 -18.46
N ARG A 642 14.60 14.88 -19.11
CA ARG A 642 13.55 14.05 -18.51
C ARG A 642 13.78 12.59 -18.89
N ALA A 643 13.05 11.70 -18.24
CA ALA A 643 13.25 10.26 -18.42
C ALA A 643 11.93 9.45 -18.48
N GLY A 644 10.84 10.10 -18.81
CA GLY A 644 9.54 9.48 -19.01
C GLY A 644 8.44 10.49 -19.30
N LEU A 645 7.29 9.98 -19.73
CA LEU A 645 6.12 10.76 -20.09
C LEU A 645 5.31 11.17 -18.85
N LEU A 646 4.82 12.37 -18.82
CA LEU A 646 3.98 12.87 -17.74
C LEU A 646 2.91 13.83 -18.29
N TYR A 647 1.66 13.48 -18.03
CA TYR A 647 0.51 14.30 -18.43
C TYR A 647 -0.34 14.69 -17.24
N ILE A 648 -0.90 15.88 -17.27
CA ILE A 648 -1.78 16.42 -16.24
C ILE A 648 -3.18 16.51 -16.83
N ARG A 649 -4.15 15.94 -16.11
CA ARG A 649 -5.56 16.02 -16.47
C ARG A 649 -6.03 17.44 -16.35
N GLU A 650 -6.74 17.97 -17.35
CA GLU A 650 -7.37 19.29 -17.25
C GLU A 650 -8.47 19.29 -16.17
N GLY A 651 -8.60 20.41 -15.48
CA GLY A 651 -9.38 20.50 -14.25
C GLY A 651 -8.54 20.23 -12.99
N ALA A 652 -7.27 19.80 -13.15
CA ALA A 652 -6.41 19.52 -12.01
C ALA A 652 -6.13 20.76 -11.14
N ILE A 653 -6.13 20.54 -9.83
CA ILE A 653 -5.63 21.46 -8.82
C ILE A 653 -4.59 20.68 -8.02
N ILE A 654 -3.33 21.10 -8.10
CA ILE A 654 -2.21 20.37 -7.54
C ILE A 654 -1.55 21.21 -6.44
N PRO A 655 -1.73 20.86 -5.16
CA PRO A 655 -1.03 21.53 -4.08
C PRO A 655 0.45 21.12 -4.09
N CYS A 656 1.31 22.12 -4.03
CA CYS A 656 2.76 21.99 -3.97
C CYS A 656 3.31 22.82 -2.81
N GLN A 657 4.56 22.59 -2.45
CA GLN A 657 5.32 23.42 -1.52
C GLN A 657 6.56 24.04 -2.19
N PRO A 658 7.13 25.10 -1.64
CA PRO A 658 8.41 25.65 -2.08
C PRO A 658 9.56 24.64 -2.00
N ASP A 659 10.65 24.92 -2.73
CA ASP A 659 11.89 24.12 -2.71
C ASP A 659 12.45 23.98 -1.30
N VAL A 660 12.66 22.75 -0.86
CA VAL A 660 13.27 22.39 0.43
C VAL A 660 14.35 21.32 0.22
N GLN A 661 15.29 21.21 1.15
CA GLN A 661 16.33 20.17 1.12
C GLN A 661 15.95 18.91 1.92
N TYR A 662 14.96 19.05 2.82
CA TYR A 662 14.34 18.00 3.59
C TYR A 662 12.96 18.44 4.06
N ILE A 663 12.13 17.51 4.47
CA ILE A 663 10.78 17.76 4.93
C ILE A 663 10.82 17.99 6.44
N GLY A 664 10.46 19.21 6.86
CA GLY A 664 10.31 19.52 8.27
C GLY A 664 9.00 18.97 8.86
N THR A 665 8.96 18.87 10.18
CA THR A 665 7.73 18.56 10.92
C THR A 665 6.76 19.75 10.99
N THR A 666 7.29 20.97 10.79
CA THR A 666 6.46 22.18 10.75
C THR A 666 5.63 22.20 9.46
N PRO A 667 4.31 22.41 9.55
CA PRO A 667 3.47 22.56 8.38
C PRO A 667 3.93 23.72 7.48
N ALA A 668 3.83 23.54 6.18
CA ALA A 668 4.20 24.58 5.23
C ALA A 668 3.30 25.83 5.39
N ASP A 669 3.90 26.99 5.62
CA ASP A 669 3.18 28.27 5.67
C ASP A 669 2.71 28.75 4.31
N THR A 670 3.38 28.29 3.25
CA THR A 670 3.08 28.62 1.87
C THR A 670 2.70 27.35 1.11
N ILE A 671 1.55 27.39 0.44
CA ILE A 671 1.08 26.35 -0.49
C ILE A 671 1.02 26.95 -1.90
N ILE A 672 1.70 26.32 -2.83
CA ILE A 672 1.64 26.67 -4.26
C ILE A 672 0.55 25.81 -4.90
N LEU A 673 -0.45 26.44 -5.50
CA LEU A 673 -1.55 25.75 -6.17
C LEU A 673 -1.39 25.89 -7.69
N LYS A 674 -1.04 24.77 -8.34
CA LYS A 674 -1.02 24.70 -9.82
C LYS A 674 -2.42 24.35 -10.30
N ILE A 675 -3.05 25.25 -11.04
CA ILE A 675 -4.46 25.15 -11.44
C ILE A 675 -4.53 25.05 -12.96
N TYR A 676 -5.19 24.01 -13.45
CA TYR A 676 -5.44 23.73 -14.87
C TYR A 676 -6.93 23.88 -15.17
N PRO A 677 -7.42 25.10 -15.46
CA PRO A 677 -8.86 25.37 -15.51
C PRO A 677 -9.55 24.62 -16.66
N HIS A 678 -10.59 23.86 -16.33
CA HIS A 678 -11.46 23.19 -17.31
C HIS A 678 -12.81 22.83 -16.67
N GLY A 679 -13.91 23.39 -17.17
CA GLY A 679 -15.25 23.14 -16.61
C GLY A 679 -15.33 23.39 -15.10
N ASP A 680 -16.10 22.56 -14.42
CA ASP A 680 -16.21 22.53 -12.96
C ASP A 680 -15.29 21.43 -12.41
N SER A 681 -14.38 21.79 -11.52
CA SER A 681 -13.40 20.87 -10.95
C SER A 681 -13.08 21.21 -9.49
N GLY A 682 -12.42 20.28 -8.81
CA GLY A 682 -12.02 20.50 -7.42
C GLY A 682 -11.06 19.45 -6.87
N TYR A 683 -10.39 19.82 -5.80
CA TYR A 683 -9.44 18.98 -5.06
C TYR A 683 -9.58 19.22 -3.56
N THR A 684 -9.50 18.17 -2.76
CA THR A 684 -9.44 18.27 -1.31
C THR A 684 -8.02 17.94 -0.85
N MET A 685 -7.34 18.86 -0.23
CA MET A 685 -6.04 18.66 0.40
C MET A 685 -6.26 18.25 1.84
N TYR A 686 -5.73 17.07 2.21
CA TYR A 686 -5.73 16.55 3.57
C TYR A 686 -4.38 16.75 4.22
N GLU A 687 -4.39 17.07 5.51
CA GLU A 687 -3.18 17.30 6.32
C GLU A 687 -3.41 16.82 7.75
N ASP A 688 -2.34 16.37 8.40
CA ASP A 688 -2.25 16.11 9.83
C ASP A 688 -0.94 16.69 10.41
N ASP A 689 -0.53 16.30 11.60
CA ASP A 689 0.71 16.75 12.19
C ASP A 689 1.99 16.16 11.57
N GLY A 690 1.85 15.19 10.67
CA GLY A 690 2.95 14.55 9.93
C GLY A 690 3.73 13.49 10.70
N GLU A 691 3.41 13.23 11.95
CA GLU A 691 4.27 12.46 12.86
C GLU A 691 3.51 11.50 13.79
N SER A 692 2.38 11.93 14.37
CA SER A 692 1.64 11.13 15.35
C SER A 692 0.58 10.23 14.71
N TYR A 693 -0.02 9.36 15.52
CA TYR A 693 -1.16 8.52 15.14
C TYR A 693 -2.52 9.20 15.32
N ALA A 694 -2.54 10.51 15.65
CA ALA A 694 -3.78 11.23 15.92
C ALA A 694 -4.76 11.28 14.73
N TYR A 695 -4.26 11.08 13.50
CA TYR A 695 -5.09 10.98 12.30
C TYR A 695 -6.09 9.82 12.36
N GLU A 696 -5.76 8.72 13.02
CA GLU A 696 -6.66 7.56 13.19
C GLU A 696 -7.91 7.90 14.01
N THR A 697 -7.82 8.91 14.87
CA THR A 697 -8.93 9.42 15.69
C THR A 697 -9.55 10.71 15.13
N GLY A 698 -9.22 11.07 13.88
CA GLY A 698 -9.83 12.16 13.14
C GLY A 698 -9.12 13.51 13.28
N ALA A 699 -7.88 13.55 13.82
CA ALA A 699 -7.08 14.78 13.83
C ALA A 699 -6.49 15.06 12.43
N ILE A 700 -7.37 15.34 11.48
CA ILE A 700 -7.09 15.65 10.08
C ILE A 700 -7.76 16.98 9.74
N ALA A 701 -7.07 17.82 8.98
CA ALA A 701 -7.63 19.01 8.35
C ALA A 701 -7.85 18.77 6.86
N ALA A 702 -8.99 19.23 6.35
CA ALA A 702 -9.36 19.14 4.94
C ALA A 702 -9.60 20.53 4.38
N THR A 703 -8.85 20.92 3.36
CA THR A 703 -9.04 22.18 2.61
C THR A 703 -9.56 21.87 1.21
N ARG A 704 -10.79 22.27 0.91
CA ARG A 704 -11.40 22.10 -0.41
C ARG A 704 -11.08 23.26 -1.31
N PHE A 705 -10.49 22.99 -2.46
CA PHE A 705 -10.28 23.91 -3.58
C PHE A 705 -11.27 23.61 -4.69
N GLU A 706 -11.82 24.65 -5.32
CA GLU A 706 -12.76 24.53 -6.43
C GLU A 706 -12.38 25.48 -7.55
N CYS A 707 -12.49 25.03 -8.78
CA CYS A 707 -12.26 25.84 -9.97
C CYS A 707 -13.43 25.66 -10.94
N ARG A 708 -13.99 26.79 -11.37
CA ARG A 708 -15.04 26.80 -12.39
C ARG A 708 -14.60 27.67 -13.56
N GLN A 709 -14.59 27.11 -14.75
CA GLN A 709 -14.34 27.84 -15.98
C GLN A 709 -15.62 27.97 -16.80
N ASN A 710 -16.06 29.20 -17.01
CA ASN A 710 -17.18 29.52 -17.88
C ASN A 710 -16.73 30.53 -18.94
N GLY A 711 -16.50 30.05 -20.17
CA GLY A 711 -16.00 30.85 -21.28
C GLY A 711 -14.65 31.53 -20.96
N LYS A 712 -14.67 32.88 -20.85
CA LYS A 712 -13.48 33.68 -20.54
C LYS A 712 -13.30 34.01 -19.05
N ILE A 713 -14.08 33.40 -18.18
CA ILE A 713 -14.02 33.65 -16.74
C ILE A 713 -13.61 32.35 -16.06
N VAL A 714 -12.61 32.44 -15.19
CA VAL A 714 -12.20 31.41 -14.27
C VAL A 714 -12.45 31.89 -12.84
N GLU A 715 -13.24 31.16 -12.10
CA GLU A 715 -13.47 31.37 -10.67
C GLU A 715 -12.77 30.28 -9.88
N PHE A 716 -11.90 30.68 -8.97
CA PHE A 716 -11.19 29.78 -8.08
C PHE A 716 -11.57 30.09 -6.64
N THR A 717 -11.89 29.05 -5.87
CA THR A 717 -12.35 29.17 -4.49
C THR A 717 -11.47 28.33 -3.57
N ILE A 718 -11.01 28.93 -2.47
CA ILE A 718 -10.44 28.24 -1.31
C ILE A 718 -11.53 28.22 -0.24
N ASN A 719 -12.03 27.05 0.09
CA ASN A 719 -13.06 26.93 1.13
C ASN A 719 -12.45 26.94 2.53
N PRO A 720 -13.23 27.31 3.57
CA PRO A 720 -12.81 27.19 4.96
C PRO A 720 -12.32 25.78 5.28
N VAL A 721 -11.24 25.67 6.06
CA VAL A 721 -10.67 24.39 6.47
C VAL A 721 -11.64 23.67 7.39
N GLN A 722 -11.87 22.39 7.11
CA GLN A 722 -12.65 21.50 7.97
C GLN A 722 -11.71 20.63 8.79
N GLY A 723 -12.03 20.41 10.06
CA GLY A 723 -11.18 19.63 10.96
C GLY A 723 -9.98 20.42 11.50
N THR A 724 -9.12 19.75 12.25
CA THR A 724 -7.96 20.38 12.89
C THR A 724 -6.95 19.32 13.31
N TYR A 725 -5.69 19.73 13.46
CA TYR A 725 -4.61 18.90 14.00
C TYR A 725 -3.64 19.76 14.82
N LYS A 726 -2.79 19.15 15.62
CA LYS A 726 -1.80 19.83 16.45
C LYS A 726 -0.77 20.54 15.57
N GLY A 727 -0.60 21.84 15.77
CA GLY A 727 0.36 22.67 15.02
C GLY A 727 -0.18 23.21 13.70
N MET A 728 -1.47 23.05 13.40
CA MET A 728 -2.08 23.58 12.19
C MET A 728 -1.96 25.11 12.10
N PRO A 729 -1.46 25.68 11.00
CA PRO A 729 -1.39 27.13 10.81
C PRO A 729 -2.78 27.77 10.83
N SER A 730 -2.93 28.88 11.56
CA SER A 730 -4.16 29.66 11.54
C SER A 730 -4.33 30.51 10.28
N LYS A 731 -3.21 30.86 9.66
CA LYS A 731 -3.14 31.63 8.40
C LYS A 731 -2.09 31.05 7.49
N ARG A 732 -2.32 31.16 6.18
CA ARG A 732 -1.38 30.71 5.14
C ARG A 732 -1.24 31.70 4.01
N THR A 733 -0.14 31.60 3.31
CA THR A 733 0.07 32.16 1.99
C THR A 733 -0.26 31.12 0.93
N TYR A 734 -1.09 31.50 -0.05
CA TYR A 734 -1.32 30.68 -1.24
C TYR A 734 -0.73 31.39 -2.45
N GLU A 735 0.16 30.70 -3.16
CA GLU A 735 0.67 31.12 -4.45
C GLU A 735 -0.12 30.40 -5.54
N LEU A 736 -0.90 31.13 -6.32
CA LEU A 736 -1.68 30.54 -7.41
C LEU A 736 -0.88 30.61 -8.71
N GLU A 737 -0.67 29.46 -9.34
CA GLU A 737 -0.10 29.32 -10.67
C GLU A 737 -1.18 28.78 -11.62
N VAL A 738 -1.80 29.68 -12.39
CA VAL A 738 -2.91 29.31 -13.26
C VAL A 738 -2.41 29.05 -14.68
N CYS A 739 -2.54 27.79 -15.10
CA CYS A 739 -2.05 27.23 -16.36
C CYS A 739 -3.12 27.32 -17.47
N SER A 740 -3.53 28.50 -17.84
CA SER A 740 -4.60 28.75 -18.85
C SER A 740 -4.09 28.96 -20.26
N GLY A 741 -2.77 29.19 -20.43
CA GLY A 741 -2.17 29.52 -21.71
C GLY A 741 -2.50 30.93 -22.24
N LYS A 742 -3.26 31.73 -21.48
CA LYS A 742 -3.73 33.07 -21.88
C LYS A 742 -3.44 34.11 -20.82
N ARG A 743 -3.11 35.31 -21.25
CA ARG A 743 -2.90 36.45 -20.35
C ARG A 743 -4.25 37.00 -19.84
N PRO A 744 -4.46 37.14 -18.52
CA PRO A 744 -5.66 37.77 -17.98
C PRO A 744 -5.78 39.24 -18.36
N SER A 745 -7.01 39.70 -18.56
CA SER A 745 -7.33 41.13 -18.67
C SER A 745 -7.51 41.77 -17.30
N ARG A 746 -8.10 41.03 -16.34
CA ARG A 746 -8.36 41.52 -14.97
C ARG A 746 -8.42 40.33 -13.99
N ILE A 747 -7.96 40.59 -12.75
CA ILE A 747 -8.08 39.61 -11.64
C ILE A 747 -8.72 40.32 -10.44
N PHE A 748 -9.61 39.62 -9.74
CA PHE A 748 -10.30 40.11 -8.55
C PHE A 748 -10.15 39.09 -7.39
N LEU A 749 -10.00 39.64 -6.18
CA LEU A 749 -10.14 38.88 -4.92
C LEU A 749 -11.46 39.37 -4.27
N GLY A 750 -12.47 38.50 -4.27
CA GLY A 750 -13.84 38.93 -4.00
C GLY A 750 -14.23 40.05 -4.97
N ASN A 751 -14.60 41.23 -4.43
CA ASN A 751 -14.97 42.41 -5.22
C ASN A 751 -13.78 43.36 -5.50
N LYS A 752 -12.60 43.12 -4.91
CA LYS A 752 -11.42 43.99 -5.03
C LYS A 752 -10.56 43.58 -6.22
N ARG A 753 -10.27 44.52 -7.13
CA ARG A 753 -9.33 44.26 -8.23
C ARG A 753 -7.90 44.12 -7.71
N ILE A 754 -7.23 43.04 -8.09
CA ILE A 754 -5.80 42.81 -7.84
C ILE A 754 -5.00 43.36 -9.03
N LYS A 755 -3.91 44.07 -8.73
CA LYS A 755 -2.95 44.55 -9.73
C LYS A 755 -1.62 43.81 -9.66
N ASP A 756 -1.33 43.22 -8.53
CA ASP A 756 -0.10 42.51 -8.27
C ASP A 756 -0.23 41.03 -8.70
N TRP A 757 0.06 40.78 -9.97
CA TRP A 757 0.12 39.49 -10.62
C TRP A 757 1.04 39.56 -11.84
N THR A 758 1.59 38.44 -12.23
CA THR A 758 2.49 38.29 -13.37
C THR A 758 1.97 37.28 -14.38
N PHE A 759 2.36 37.43 -15.64
CA PHE A 759 2.17 36.43 -16.68
C PHE A 759 3.52 36.11 -17.31
N GLY A 760 3.99 34.89 -17.08
CA GLY A 760 5.31 34.44 -17.47
C GLY A 760 5.42 34.04 -18.95
N LYS A 761 6.66 33.86 -19.43
CA LYS A 761 6.96 33.29 -20.76
C LYS A 761 6.47 31.84 -20.92
N ASP A 762 6.25 31.17 -19.81
CA ASP A 762 5.68 29.81 -19.70
C ASP A 762 4.14 29.82 -19.80
N ASN A 763 3.55 30.96 -20.20
CA ASN A 763 2.11 31.14 -20.37
C ASN A 763 1.27 30.88 -19.10
N LYS A 764 1.86 31.09 -17.92
CA LYS A 764 1.19 30.93 -16.64
C LYS A 764 0.97 32.27 -15.95
N THR A 765 -0.19 32.39 -15.33
CA THR A 765 -0.52 33.54 -14.46
C THR A 765 -0.16 33.20 -13.02
N ARG A 766 0.60 34.10 -12.37
CA ARG A 766 1.00 33.92 -10.96
C ARG A 766 0.51 35.09 -10.13
N LEU A 767 -0.05 34.77 -8.95
CA LEU A 767 -0.46 35.77 -7.95
C LEU A 767 -0.32 35.17 -6.55
N ILE A 768 -0.07 36.03 -5.58
CA ILE A 768 0.14 35.64 -4.17
C ILE A 768 -1.04 36.16 -3.34
N LEU A 769 -1.64 35.26 -2.57
CA LEU A 769 -2.66 35.54 -1.57
C LEU A 769 -2.05 35.37 -0.18
N GLY A 770 -1.62 36.45 0.43
CA GLY A 770 -0.99 36.44 1.74
C GLY A 770 -1.98 36.47 2.89
N ASN A 771 -1.63 35.82 4.01
CA ASN A 771 -2.38 35.84 5.28
C ASN A 771 -3.86 35.43 5.18
N ILE A 772 -4.16 34.44 4.36
CA ILE A 772 -5.51 33.84 4.29
C ILE A 772 -5.79 33.07 5.58
N ASP A 773 -6.83 33.47 6.31
CA ASP A 773 -7.26 32.77 7.51
C ASP A 773 -7.93 31.44 7.16
N LYS A 774 -7.69 30.42 7.94
CA LYS A 774 -8.25 29.08 7.72
C LYS A 774 -9.78 29.01 7.72
N ASN A 775 -10.44 29.99 8.32
CA ASN A 775 -11.90 30.09 8.38
C ASN A 775 -12.51 30.91 7.25
N ASP A 776 -11.68 31.54 6.42
CA ASP A 776 -12.16 32.44 5.36
C ASP A 776 -12.54 31.68 4.09
N LEU A 777 -13.66 32.07 3.50
CA LEU A 777 -14.00 31.71 2.13
C LEU A 777 -13.31 32.71 1.18
N THR A 778 -12.30 32.24 0.46
CA THR A 778 -11.51 33.08 -0.43
C THR A 778 -11.88 32.81 -1.90
N ARG A 779 -12.30 33.82 -2.65
CA ARG A 779 -12.67 33.73 -4.08
C ARG A 779 -11.79 34.60 -4.94
N VAL A 780 -11.22 33.99 -5.99
CA VAL A 780 -10.45 34.71 -7.04
C VAL A 780 -11.17 34.55 -8.36
N THR A 781 -11.45 35.70 -9.01
CA THR A 781 -12.04 35.71 -10.35
C THR A 781 -11.03 36.24 -11.35
N ILE A 782 -10.74 35.46 -12.38
CA ILE A 782 -9.79 35.78 -13.46
C ILE A 782 -10.60 35.95 -14.75
N LYS A 783 -10.44 37.10 -15.42
CA LYS A 783 -11.11 37.42 -16.69
C LYS A 783 -10.08 37.52 -17.80
N TYR A 784 -10.31 36.79 -18.88
CA TYR A 784 -9.46 36.75 -20.06
C TYR A 784 -9.98 37.62 -21.18
#